data_eae96e7a88967131e3c3e9f7cc1dff40
#
_entry.id   eae96e7a88967131e3c3e9f7cc1dff40
#
_cell.length_a   1.000
_cell.length_b   1.000
_cell.length_c   1.000
_cell.angle_alpha   90.00
_cell.angle_beta   90.00
_cell.angle_gamma   90.00
#
_symmetry.space_group_name_H-M   'P 1'
#
loop_
_entity.id
_entity.type
_entity.pdbx_description
1 polymer ?
#
loop_
_entity_poly.entity_id
_entity_poly.type
_entity_poly.pdbx_seq_one_letter_code
_entity_poly.pdbx_strand_id
1 'polypeptide(L)'
;MSQKWVYKFTEGNANMRNLLGGKGANLAEMTNLGLPIPQGFTVTTEACTDYYNSGKKITEEIQGQIFDALKWLEAEQGKQFGDVNDPLLVSVRSGARASMPGMMDTILNLGLNDISVEGFAKKTGNPRFAYDSYRRFIQMFSDVVMEVPKSFFEKIIDELKEEKGVHFDTELTAEDLKELIGRFKKIYSENMDGAEFPQDPRVQLMEAVKAVFRSWDNPRAIVYRRMNDIPGDWGTAVNVQAMVFGNMGDTSGTGVAFTRNPSTGAKGIFGEYLINAQGEDVVAGVRTPQPISRLAEDMPECYAQFMELAMKLENHYRDMQDMEFTIQEGKLYFLQTRNGKRTAQAALQIACDLVDEGKITPQEAVLRIEAKSLDQLLHPTFDPEALKSGEVIGSALPASPGAAAGRVYFSADEAKMAHMRGDRVILVRLETSPEDIEGMHASEGILTVRGGMTSHAAVVARGMGTCCVSGCGEIKIDEEAKVFSLGGYTFHEGDYISLDGSTGKIYKGDIKTVEASVSGNFGRIMMWADKFRKLQVRTNADTPADTENAVKLGAEGIGLCRTEHMFFDPERIPKIRKMILSDTQEAREAALMELLPYQKEDFKAMYKALKGRPMTIRYLDPPLHEFVPTEEADIEALAKDMGLTKEQVQQKCNELHEFNPMMGHRGCRLAVTFPEIAKMQTRAVIEAAIEVKEECDYDIVPEIMIPLVGDKKELKFVKTVVDDTAKQVMDEKKIYINYHVGTMIEIPRAALLADEIAEEAEFFSFGTNDLTQMTFGFSRDDAGKFLSSYYESKIYESDPFAKLDQNGVGKLVKMAAEKGRATRKDLKLGICGEHGGDPSSVEFCHQVGLNYVSCSPFRVPIARLAAAQAALKEQA
;
A
#
# COMPACT_ATOMS: atom_id res chain seq x y z
N MET A 1 15.90 -38.14 13.44
CA MET A 1 16.97 -37.37 12.80
C MET A 1 16.95 -36.00 13.41
N SER A 2 18.11 -35.46 13.83
CA SER A 2 18.17 -34.07 14.34
C SER A 2 17.80 -33.09 13.22
N GLN A 3 17.10 -32.03 13.55
CA GLN A 3 16.72 -30.99 12.61
C GLN A 3 17.95 -30.23 12.13
N LYS A 4 18.00 -29.89 10.83
CA LYS A 4 19.08 -29.09 10.29
C LYS A 4 18.70 -27.60 10.38
N TRP A 5 19.46 -26.86 11.19
CA TRP A 5 19.24 -25.44 11.45
C TRP A 5 20.18 -24.52 10.69
N VAL A 6 21.31 -25.06 10.20
CA VAL A 6 22.38 -24.28 9.56
C VAL A 6 22.75 -24.90 8.22
N TYR A 7 22.80 -24.05 7.18
CA TYR A 7 23.15 -24.45 5.81
C TYR A 7 24.36 -23.66 5.32
N LYS A 8 25.39 -24.36 4.84
CA LYS A 8 26.48 -23.73 4.11
C LYS A 8 25.96 -23.17 2.80
N PHE A 9 26.61 -22.16 2.24
CA PHE A 9 26.18 -21.63 0.92
C PHE A 9 26.22 -22.70 -0.15
N THR A 10 27.12 -23.68 -0.03
CA THR A 10 27.22 -24.84 -0.92
C THR A 10 26.07 -25.84 -0.78
N GLU A 11 25.23 -25.73 0.24
CA GLU A 11 24.16 -26.66 0.56
C GLU A 11 22.77 -26.14 0.19
N GLY A 12 22.68 -24.91 -0.30
CA GLY A 12 21.40 -24.24 -0.60
C GLY A 12 21.22 -23.92 -2.07
N ASN A 13 20.05 -23.37 -2.39
CA ASN A 13 19.70 -22.87 -3.72
C ASN A 13 18.58 -21.82 -3.65
N ALA A 14 18.27 -21.21 -4.78
CA ALA A 14 17.26 -20.15 -4.89
C ALA A 14 15.83 -20.58 -4.46
N ASN A 15 15.50 -21.85 -4.53
CA ASN A 15 14.17 -22.38 -4.16
C ASN A 15 13.98 -22.49 -2.64
N MET A 16 15.03 -22.32 -1.87
CA MET A 16 15.00 -22.43 -0.41
C MET A 16 14.77 -21.08 0.28
N ARG A 17 14.14 -20.13 -0.39
CA ARG A 17 13.92 -18.78 0.11
C ARG A 17 13.15 -18.73 1.44
N ASN A 18 12.19 -19.63 1.62
CA ASN A 18 11.41 -19.69 2.86
C ASN A 18 12.27 -20.07 4.07
N LEU A 19 13.27 -20.90 3.87
CA LEU A 19 14.16 -21.41 4.91
C LEU A 19 15.41 -20.53 5.11
N LEU A 20 16.03 -20.11 4.01
CA LEU A 20 17.31 -19.38 4.03
C LEU A 20 17.13 -17.86 3.98
N GLY A 21 15.90 -17.36 3.80
CA GLY A 21 15.64 -15.98 3.46
C GLY A 21 16.06 -15.65 2.04
N GLY A 22 15.69 -14.46 1.56
CA GLY A 22 16.03 -14.05 0.20
C GLY A 22 17.55 -13.92 -0.03
N LYS A 23 18.24 -13.34 0.92
CA LYS A 23 19.70 -13.12 0.84
C LYS A 23 20.46 -14.45 0.88
N GLY A 24 20.14 -15.32 1.83
CA GLY A 24 20.81 -16.63 1.97
C GLY A 24 20.60 -17.53 0.77
N ALA A 25 19.37 -17.59 0.25
CA ALA A 25 19.04 -18.36 -0.95
C ALA A 25 19.81 -17.86 -2.17
N ASN A 26 19.90 -16.55 -2.37
CA ASN A 26 20.64 -15.97 -3.48
C ASN A 26 22.16 -16.14 -3.34
N LEU A 27 22.71 -16.05 -2.15
CA LEU A 27 24.13 -16.34 -1.92
C LEU A 27 24.46 -17.80 -2.27
N ALA A 28 23.62 -18.73 -1.88
CA ALA A 28 23.76 -20.13 -2.26
C ALA A 28 23.66 -20.35 -3.77
N GLU A 29 22.67 -19.71 -4.40
CA GLU A 29 22.48 -19.81 -5.85
C GLU A 29 23.67 -19.24 -6.63
N MET A 30 24.17 -18.08 -6.24
CA MET A 30 25.38 -17.50 -6.85
C MET A 30 26.60 -18.40 -6.70
N THR A 31 26.74 -19.06 -5.54
CA THR A 31 27.79 -20.04 -5.31
C THR A 31 27.68 -21.21 -6.30
N ASN A 32 26.46 -21.74 -6.48
CA ASN A 32 26.19 -22.82 -7.43
C ASN A 32 26.47 -22.42 -8.88
N LEU A 33 26.25 -21.14 -9.22
CA LEU A 33 26.54 -20.60 -10.56
C LEU A 33 28.03 -20.34 -10.80
N GLY A 34 28.89 -20.51 -9.79
CA GLY A 34 30.31 -20.28 -9.89
C GLY A 34 30.74 -18.82 -9.80
N LEU A 35 29.91 -17.94 -9.30
CA LEU A 35 30.29 -16.55 -9.04
C LEU A 35 31.30 -16.47 -7.89
N PRO A 36 32.19 -15.47 -7.88
CA PRO A 36 33.13 -15.25 -6.78
C PRO A 36 32.40 -14.68 -5.56
N ILE A 37 31.96 -15.57 -4.70
CA ILE A 37 31.23 -15.25 -3.47
C ILE A 37 32.13 -15.54 -2.27
N PRO A 38 32.29 -14.59 -1.33
CA PRO A 38 32.90 -14.94 -0.05
C PRO A 38 32.06 -16.00 0.64
N GLN A 39 32.66 -17.10 1.04
CA GLN A 39 31.90 -18.23 1.58
C GLN A 39 31.33 -17.93 2.98
N GLY A 40 30.35 -18.72 3.35
CA GLY A 40 29.65 -18.57 4.61
C GLY A 40 28.55 -19.60 4.79
N PHE A 41 27.71 -19.37 5.77
CA PHE A 41 26.58 -20.22 6.09
C PHE A 41 25.36 -19.39 6.55
N THR A 42 24.20 -19.99 6.46
CA THR A 42 22.92 -19.38 6.85
C THR A 42 22.32 -20.13 8.03
N VAL A 43 21.97 -19.41 9.10
CA VAL A 43 21.12 -19.88 10.18
C VAL A 43 19.68 -19.63 9.78
N THR A 44 18.85 -20.65 9.77
CA THR A 44 17.53 -20.63 9.10
C THR A 44 16.50 -19.73 9.77
N THR A 45 15.44 -19.40 9.02
CA THR A 45 14.26 -18.73 9.57
C THR A 45 13.55 -19.57 10.63
N GLU A 46 13.63 -20.91 10.53
CA GLU A 46 13.08 -21.82 11.54
C GLU A 46 13.85 -21.70 12.87
N ALA A 47 15.16 -21.47 12.83
CA ALA A 47 15.96 -21.20 14.02
C ALA A 47 15.53 -19.88 14.70
N CYS A 48 15.14 -18.88 13.93
CA CYS A 48 14.57 -17.64 14.47
C CYS A 48 13.25 -17.90 15.21
N THR A 49 12.36 -18.67 14.62
CA THR A 49 11.10 -19.08 15.25
C THR A 49 11.36 -19.85 16.54
N ASP A 50 12.31 -20.80 16.52
CA ASP A 50 12.71 -21.55 17.71
C ASP A 50 13.27 -20.64 18.82
N TYR A 51 14.06 -19.64 18.44
CA TYR A 51 14.60 -18.63 19.37
C TYR A 51 13.47 -17.92 20.13
N TYR A 52 12.44 -17.47 19.44
CA TYR A 52 11.30 -16.82 20.08
C TYR A 52 10.47 -17.78 20.93
N ASN A 53 10.24 -19.01 20.45
CA ASN A 53 9.50 -20.04 21.19
C ASN A 53 10.23 -20.53 22.43
N SER A 54 11.55 -20.44 22.44
CA SER A 54 12.43 -20.86 23.56
C SER A 54 12.74 -19.74 24.55
N GLY A 55 11.93 -18.69 24.56
CA GLY A 55 12.10 -17.55 25.46
C GLY A 55 13.31 -16.66 25.14
N LYS A 56 13.54 -16.44 23.85
CA LYS A 56 14.65 -15.64 23.31
C LYS A 56 16.02 -16.22 23.65
N LYS A 57 16.15 -17.51 23.52
CA LYS A 57 17.40 -18.26 23.72
C LYS A 57 17.70 -19.13 22.52
N ILE A 58 18.99 -19.23 22.16
CA ILE A 58 19.45 -20.17 21.14
C ILE A 58 19.79 -21.49 21.84
N THR A 59 19.17 -22.60 21.35
CA THR A 59 19.40 -23.93 21.91
C THR A 59 20.82 -24.42 21.68
N GLU A 60 21.29 -25.36 22.49
CA GLU A 60 22.64 -25.98 22.36
C GLU A 60 22.80 -26.67 21.00
N GLU A 61 21.71 -27.25 20.44
CA GLU A 61 21.73 -27.90 19.15
C GLU A 61 21.99 -26.89 18.02
N ILE A 62 21.31 -25.74 18.02
CA ILE A 62 21.53 -24.65 17.04
C ILE A 62 22.93 -24.10 17.18
N GLN A 63 23.38 -23.81 18.41
CA GLN A 63 24.73 -23.31 18.69
C GLN A 63 25.79 -24.28 18.21
N GLY A 64 25.62 -25.57 18.45
CA GLY A 64 26.52 -26.63 17.97
C GLY A 64 26.63 -26.63 16.43
N GLN A 65 25.52 -26.53 15.74
CA GLN A 65 25.54 -26.46 14.26
C GLN A 65 26.18 -25.18 13.74
N ILE A 66 26.01 -24.04 14.44
CA ILE A 66 26.71 -22.79 14.09
C ILE A 66 28.21 -22.95 14.18
N PHE A 67 28.72 -23.54 15.28
CA PHE A 67 30.15 -23.74 15.46
C PHE A 67 30.74 -24.81 14.53
N ASP A 68 29.98 -25.83 14.18
CA ASP A 68 30.40 -26.81 13.16
C ASP A 68 30.53 -26.15 11.77
N ALA A 69 29.60 -25.30 11.41
CA ALA A 69 29.66 -24.52 10.17
C ALA A 69 30.81 -23.51 10.17
N LEU A 70 31.06 -22.88 11.32
CA LEU A 70 32.21 -21.98 11.49
C LEU A 70 33.54 -22.72 11.29
N LYS A 71 33.68 -23.91 11.85
CA LYS A 71 34.85 -24.76 11.66
C LYS A 71 35.08 -25.13 10.20
N TRP A 72 33.99 -25.43 9.46
CA TRP A 72 34.07 -25.63 8.03
C TRP A 72 34.54 -24.36 7.31
N LEU A 73 34.00 -23.19 7.67
CA LEU A 73 34.36 -21.91 7.05
C LEU A 73 35.84 -21.58 7.30
N GLU A 74 36.33 -21.84 8.49
CA GLU A 74 37.77 -21.70 8.83
C GLU A 74 38.66 -22.56 7.88
N ALA A 75 38.27 -23.80 7.64
CA ALA A 75 38.96 -24.68 6.70
C ALA A 75 38.91 -24.15 5.27
N GLU A 76 37.76 -23.69 4.80
CA GLU A 76 37.57 -23.11 3.45
C GLU A 76 38.44 -21.86 3.24
N GLN A 77 38.55 -21.00 4.26
CA GLN A 77 39.30 -19.75 4.20
C GLN A 77 40.78 -19.92 4.51
N GLY A 78 41.19 -21.08 5.07
CA GLY A 78 42.55 -21.30 5.54
C GLY A 78 42.95 -20.39 6.69
N LYS A 79 42.01 -19.91 7.48
CA LYS A 79 42.20 -18.98 8.62
C LYS A 79 41.32 -19.41 9.78
N GLN A 80 41.73 -19.11 11.00
CA GLN A 80 40.93 -19.36 12.19
C GLN A 80 40.22 -18.08 12.66
N PHE A 81 38.99 -18.23 13.13
CA PHE A 81 38.21 -17.14 13.67
C PHE A 81 38.86 -16.60 14.95
N GLY A 82 39.22 -15.31 14.91
CA GLY A 82 39.88 -14.66 16.00
C GLY A 82 41.36 -15.02 16.21
N ASP A 83 42.02 -15.63 15.19
CA ASP A 83 43.45 -15.94 15.25
C ASP A 83 44.29 -14.69 15.58
N VAL A 84 45.34 -14.87 16.37
CA VAL A 84 46.20 -13.77 16.82
C VAL A 84 47.09 -13.18 15.74
N ASN A 85 47.36 -13.93 14.67
CA ASN A 85 48.26 -13.53 13.59
C ASN A 85 47.56 -13.18 12.30
N ASP A 86 46.58 -13.97 11.88
CA ASP A 86 45.82 -13.79 10.63
C ASP A 86 44.35 -14.20 10.86
N PRO A 87 43.57 -13.37 11.53
CA PRO A 87 42.21 -13.74 11.91
C PRO A 87 41.26 -13.87 10.71
N LEU A 88 40.42 -14.91 10.71
CA LEU A 88 39.23 -14.94 9.94
C LEU A 88 38.26 -13.91 10.54
N LEU A 89 37.76 -12.99 9.71
CA LEU A 89 36.72 -12.05 10.09
C LEU A 89 35.45 -12.39 9.35
N VAL A 90 34.32 -12.23 10.00
CA VAL A 90 33.02 -12.50 9.39
C VAL A 90 32.06 -11.33 9.58
N SER A 91 31.10 -11.25 8.69
CA SER A 91 29.91 -10.42 8.85
C SER A 91 28.73 -11.27 9.31
N VAL A 92 27.81 -10.67 10.06
CA VAL A 92 26.53 -11.27 10.46
C VAL A 92 25.43 -10.37 9.96
N ARG A 93 24.60 -10.88 9.05
CA ARG A 93 23.57 -10.10 8.36
C ARG A 93 22.22 -10.79 8.44
N SER A 94 21.16 -10.00 8.56
CA SER A 94 19.79 -10.48 8.44
C SER A 94 19.44 -10.88 7.01
N GLY A 95 18.46 -11.78 6.86
CA GLY A 95 17.93 -12.17 5.56
C GLY A 95 16.52 -12.70 5.68
N ALA A 96 15.51 -11.84 5.61
CA ALA A 96 14.10 -12.25 5.61
C ALA A 96 13.67 -12.80 4.24
N ARG A 97 12.54 -13.51 4.20
CA ARG A 97 11.94 -14.01 2.95
C ARG A 97 11.61 -12.88 1.99
N ALA A 98 11.09 -11.76 2.52
CA ALA A 98 10.82 -10.54 1.78
C ALA A 98 11.94 -9.52 2.03
N SER A 99 12.26 -8.72 1.03
CA SER A 99 13.25 -7.66 1.17
C SER A 99 12.72 -6.56 2.10
N MET A 100 13.48 -6.25 3.15
CA MET A 100 13.16 -5.22 4.14
C MET A 100 14.36 -4.28 4.32
N PRO A 101 14.65 -3.41 3.33
CA PRO A 101 15.86 -2.58 3.34
C PRO A 101 15.92 -1.65 4.55
N GLY A 102 17.05 -1.68 5.28
CA GLY A 102 17.28 -0.80 6.43
C GLY A 102 16.46 -1.09 7.66
N MET A 103 15.63 -2.15 7.65
CA MET A 103 14.74 -2.47 8.78
C MET A 103 15.41 -3.38 9.82
N MET A 104 16.39 -4.17 9.42
CA MET A 104 17.11 -5.10 10.29
C MET A 104 18.60 -4.88 10.24
N ASP A 105 19.29 -5.45 11.20
CA ASP A 105 20.66 -5.07 11.54
C ASP A 105 21.73 -5.91 10.84
N THR A 106 22.93 -5.32 10.71
CA THR A 106 24.14 -5.94 10.16
C THR A 106 25.30 -5.64 11.09
N ILE A 107 26.17 -6.63 11.35
CA ILE A 107 27.41 -6.48 12.13
C ILE A 107 28.56 -6.95 11.25
N LEU A 108 29.61 -6.12 11.13
CA LEU A 108 30.79 -6.39 10.33
C LEU A 108 32.01 -6.60 11.23
N ASN A 109 33.02 -7.25 10.69
CA ASN A 109 34.37 -7.40 11.29
C ASN A 109 34.40 -8.21 12.59
N LEU A 110 33.47 -9.14 12.81
CA LEU A 110 33.53 -10.04 13.94
C LEU A 110 34.82 -10.90 13.89
N GLY A 111 35.39 -11.10 15.03
CA GLY A 111 36.66 -11.80 15.18
C GLY A 111 37.80 -10.89 15.60
N LEU A 112 37.62 -9.57 15.52
CA LEU A 112 38.57 -8.61 16.02
C LEU A 112 38.48 -8.45 17.54
N ASN A 113 39.65 -8.41 18.18
CA ASN A 113 39.82 -8.07 19.59
C ASN A 113 41.15 -7.34 19.76
N ASP A 114 41.53 -7.01 20.99
CA ASP A 114 42.73 -6.25 21.27
C ASP A 114 44.02 -6.94 20.79
N ILE A 115 44.01 -8.26 20.70
CA ILE A 115 45.17 -9.07 20.29
C ILE A 115 45.15 -9.34 18.79
N SER A 116 44.00 -9.80 18.25
CA SER A 116 43.88 -10.15 16.84
C SER A 116 44.04 -8.95 15.91
N VAL A 117 43.67 -7.74 16.34
CA VAL A 117 43.87 -6.52 15.54
C VAL A 117 45.36 -6.23 15.29
N GLU A 118 46.23 -6.52 16.22
CA GLU A 118 47.69 -6.33 16.04
C GLU A 118 48.22 -7.29 14.97
N GLY A 119 47.84 -8.55 15.04
CA GLY A 119 48.19 -9.54 14.02
C GLY A 119 47.65 -9.18 12.64
N PHE A 120 46.39 -8.71 12.58
CA PHE A 120 45.74 -8.24 11.39
C PHE A 120 46.46 -7.03 10.77
N ALA A 121 46.91 -6.09 11.60
CA ALA A 121 47.69 -4.93 11.17
C ALA A 121 49.04 -5.35 10.55
N LYS A 122 49.73 -6.30 11.16
CA LYS A 122 50.99 -6.85 10.65
C LYS A 122 50.80 -7.61 9.36
N LYS A 123 49.75 -8.45 9.29
CA LYS A 123 49.48 -9.31 8.12
C LYS A 123 49.10 -8.49 6.88
N THR A 124 48.31 -7.46 7.05
CA THR A 124 47.88 -6.58 5.97
C THR A 124 48.95 -5.55 5.60
N GLY A 125 49.93 -5.32 6.47
CA GLY A 125 50.90 -4.21 6.30
C GLY A 125 50.25 -2.82 6.34
N ASN A 126 49.01 -2.73 6.84
CA ASN A 126 48.24 -1.49 6.90
C ASN A 126 47.59 -1.34 8.30
N PRO A 127 48.36 -0.80 9.27
CA PRO A 127 47.82 -0.61 10.61
C PRO A 127 46.57 0.31 10.67
N ARG A 128 46.56 1.34 9.87
CA ARG A 128 45.40 2.25 9.82
C ARG A 128 44.14 1.49 9.45
N PHE A 129 44.17 0.68 8.40
CA PHE A 129 43.07 -0.16 7.99
C PHE A 129 42.62 -1.12 9.10
N ALA A 130 43.56 -1.80 9.75
CA ALA A 130 43.21 -2.77 10.78
C ALA A 130 42.55 -2.12 11.99
N TYR A 131 43.08 -1.01 12.49
CA TYR A 131 42.47 -0.29 13.62
C TYR A 131 41.18 0.42 13.26
N ASP A 132 41.02 0.92 12.03
CA ASP A 132 39.72 1.44 11.56
C ASP A 132 38.66 0.33 11.51
N SER A 133 39.03 -0.86 11.08
CA SER A 133 38.11 -2.02 11.06
C SER A 133 37.70 -2.41 12.50
N TYR A 134 38.60 -2.38 13.45
CA TYR A 134 38.27 -2.66 14.84
C TYR A 134 37.39 -1.58 15.48
N ARG A 135 37.70 -0.32 15.24
CA ARG A 135 36.87 0.82 15.68
C ARG A 135 35.43 0.71 15.17
N ARG A 136 35.27 0.39 13.88
CA ARG A 136 33.96 0.20 13.25
C ARG A 136 33.22 -0.98 13.88
N PHE A 137 33.91 -2.06 14.15
CA PHE A 137 33.33 -3.24 14.80
C PHE A 137 32.85 -2.91 16.23
N ILE A 138 33.65 -2.22 17.03
CA ILE A 138 33.26 -1.83 18.40
C ILE A 138 31.99 -0.94 18.35
N GLN A 139 31.96 0.05 17.49
CA GLN A 139 30.83 0.93 17.35
C GLN A 139 29.55 0.16 16.93
N MET A 140 29.66 -0.65 15.89
CA MET A 140 28.54 -1.39 15.34
C MET A 140 28.02 -2.46 16.30
N PHE A 141 28.91 -3.20 16.95
CA PHE A 141 28.54 -4.18 17.96
C PHE A 141 27.87 -3.53 19.18
N SER A 142 28.40 -2.43 19.63
CA SER A 142 27.85 -1.70 20.78
C SER A 142 26.46 -1.17 20.50
N ASP A 143 26.23 -0.59 19.30
CA ASP A 143 24.95 -0.03 18.90
C ASP A 143 23.91 -1.14 18.62
N VAL A 144 24.27 -2.08 17.77
CA VAL A 144 23.30 -3.10 17.27
C VAL A 144 23.06 -4.20 18.30
N VAL A 145 24.15 -4.72 18.94
CA VAL A 145 24.05 -5.89 19.83
C VAL A 145 23.69 -5.47 21.25
N MET A 146 24.30 -4.43 21.74
CA MET A 146 24.18 -4.01 23.14
C MET A 146 23.30 -2.77 23.33
N GLU A 147 22.74 -2.24 22.25
CA GLU A 147 21.79 -1.12 22.28
C GLU A 147 22.36 0.17 22.91
N VAL A 148 23.68 0.38 22.79
CA VAL A 148 24.34 1.64 23.19
C VAL A 148 24.16 2.65 22.04
N PRO A 149 23.55 3.84 22.27
CA PRO A 149 23.24 4.76 21.19
C PRO A 149 24.42 5.13 20.31
N LYS A 150 24.27 4.98 19.00
CA LYS A 150 25.29 5.30 17.99
C LYS A 150 25.82 6.72 18.10
N SER A 151 24.97 7.65 18.50
CA SER A 151 25.33 9.07 18.69
C SER A 151 26.43 9.29 19.71
N PHE A 152 26.57 8.42 20.71
CA PHE A 152 27.66 8.52 21.69
C PHE A 152 29.02 8.31 21.03
N PHE A 153 29.11 7.37 20.09
CA PHE A 153 30.33 7.08 19.34
C PHE A 153 30.64 8.15 18.30
N GLU A 154 29.63 8.60 17.59
CA GLU A 154 29.76 9.67 16.57
C GLU A 154 30.28 10.97 17.20
N LYS A 155 29.78 11.33 18.36
CA LYS A 155 30.27 12.46 19.14
C LYS A 155 31.75 12.36 19.46
N ILE A 156 32.21 11.20 19.92
CA ILE A 156 33.61 10.95 20.23
C ILE A 156 34.49 11.06 18.97
N ILE A 157 34.04 10.56 17.84
CA ILE A 157 34.75 10.71 16.56
C ILE A 157 34.91 12.19 16.20
N ASP A 158 33.86 12.95 16.32
CA ASP A 158 33.85 14.37 15.97
C ASP A 158 34.77 15.17 16.92
N GLU A 159 34.72 14.89 18.19
CA GLU A 159 35.62 15.49 19.17
C GLU A 159 37.11 15.20 18.84
N LEU A 160 37.46 13.95 18.49
CA LEU A 160 38.81 13.59 18.11
C LEU A 160 39.23 14.28 16.80
N LYS A 161 38.36 14.35 15.82
CA LYS A 161 38.64 15.07 14.57
C LYS A 161 38.92 16.56 14.81
N GLU A 162 38.15 17.20 15.69
CA GLU A 162 38.45 18.58 16.11
C GLU A 162 39.79 18.70 16.79
N GLU A 163 40.10 17.84 17.75
CA GLU A 163 41.40 17.83 18.47
C GLU A 163 42.58 17.66 17.51
N LYS A 164 42.44 16.90 16.45
CA LYS A 164 43.46 16.62 15.46
C LYS A 164 43.46 17.58 14.27
N GLY A 165 42.49 18.46 14.16
CA GLY A 165 42.34 19.41 13.06
C GLY A 165 42.06 18.79 11.71
N VAL A 166 41.33 17.67 11.66
CA VAL A 166 40.96 16.94 10.45
C VAL A 166 39.43 17.00 10.23
N HIS A 167 39.00 16.82 9.01
CA HIS A 167 37.58 16.90 8.63
C HIS A 167 36.92 15.55 8.34
N PHE A 168 37.72 14.57 7.86
CA PHE A 168 37.23 13.25 7.49
C PHE A 168 37.84 12.16 8.32
N ASP A 169 37.08 11.07 8.56
CA ASP A 169 37.55 9.90 9.29
C ASP A 169 38.79 9.29 8.62
N THR A 170 38.90 9.39 7.31
CA THR A 170 40.01 8.89 6.50
C THR A 170 41.33 9.62 6.77
N GLU A 171 41.28 10.79 7.35
CA GLU A 171 42.47 11.58 7.71
C GLU A 171 43.06 11.20 9.07
N LEU A 172 42.37 10.42 9.89
CA LEU A 172 42.85 9.91 11.15
C LEU A 172 43.96 8.89 10.93
N THR A 173 45.04 9.03 11.69
CA THR A 173 46.17 8.10 11.64
C THR A 173 45.92 6.81 12.41
N ALA A 174 46.74 5.78 12.23
CA ALA A 174 46.66 4.54 13.03
C ALA A 174 46.71 4.81 14.53
N GLU A 175 47.54 5.74 14.98
CA GLU A 175 47.62 6.10 16.40
C GLU A 175 46.37 6.82 16.88
N ASP A 176 45.80 7.69 16.05
CA ASP A 176 44.54 8.36 16.36
C ASP A 176 43.39 7.32 16.51
N LEU A 177 43.36 6.31 15.65
CA LEU A 177 42.38 5.25 15.71
C LEU A 177 42.56 4.34 16.93
N LYS A 178 43.79 4.08 17.38
CA LYS A 178 44.06 3.39 18.65
C LYS A 178 43.50 4.17 19.84
N GLU A 179 43.70 5.47 19.84
CA GLU A 179 43.15 6.37 20.87
C GLU A 179 41.62 6.33 20.84
N LEU A 180 41.02 6.37 19.64
CA LEU A 180 39.58 6.30 19.45
C LEU A 180 39.02 4.98 19.97
N ILE A 181 39.67 3.86 19.70
CA ILE A 181 39.30 2.52 20.22
C ILE A 181 39.26 2.52 21.74
N GLY A 182 40.25 3.12 22.37
CA GLY A 182 40.27 3.25 23.84
C GLY A 182 39.09 4.05 24.37
N ARG A 183 38.74 5.17 23.71
CA ARG A 183 37.58 5.99 24.07
C ARG A 183 36.23 5.22 23.83
N PHE A 184 36.14 4.46 22.76
CA PHE A 184 34.98 3.64 22.45
C PHE A 184 34.74 2.53 23.47
N LYS A 185 35.83 1.81 23.86
CA LYS A 185 35.73 0.79 24.91
C LYS A 185 35.33 1.37 26.27
N LYS A 186 35.76 2.59 26.57
CA LYS A 186 35.32 3.31 27.76
C LYS A 186 33.84 3.61 27.73
N ILE A 187 33.32 4.15 26.61
CA ILE A 187 31.88 4.41 26.42
C ILE A 187 31.08 3.13 26.56
N TYR A 188 31.54 2.02 25.95
CA TYR A 188 30.91 0.71 26.09
C TYR A 188 30.81 0.31 27.56
N SER A 189 31.92 0.35 28.28
CA SER A 189 32.00 -0.02 29.72
C SER A 189 31.06 0.84 30.57
N GLU A 190 31.07 2.15 30.36
CA GLU A 190 30.21 3.10 31.10
C GLU A 190 28.71 2.82 30.89
N ASN A 191 28.30 2.30 29.72
CA ASN A 191 26.91 1.98 29.38
C ASN A 191 26.55 0.51 29.65
N MET A 192 27.53 -0.33 30.00
CA MET A 192 27.37 -1.76 30.27
C MET A 192 27.72 -2.16 31.70
N ASP A 193 27.43 -1.30 32.67
CA ASP A 193 27.64 -1.55 34.08
C ASP A 193 29.09 -1.94 34.44
N GLY A 194 30.07 -1.39 33.74
CA GLY A 194 31.48 -1.65 33.93
C GLY A 194 32.00 -2.89 33.21
N ALA A 195 31.20 -3.56 32.40
CA ALA A 195 31.65 -4.70 31.62
C ALA A 195 32.65 -4.28 30.51
N GLU A 196 33.62 -5.12 30.27
CA GLU A 196 34.58 -4.92 29.17
C GLU A 196 33.96 -5.33 27.83
N PHE A 197 34.39 -4.68 26.73
CA PHE A 197 34.00 -5.08 25.39
C PHE A 197 34.41 -6.55 25.14
N PRO A 198 33.54 -7.42 24.63
CA PRO A 198 33.79 -8.84 24.47
C PRO A 198 35.00 -9.14 23.60
N GLN A 199 35.94 -9.87 24.17
CA GLN A 199 37.22 -10.26 23.54
C GLN A 199 37.19 -11.68 22.93
N ASP A 200 36.26 -12.53 23.38
CA ASP A 200 36.09 -13.87 22.83
C ASP A 200 35.27 -13.82 21.51
N PRO A 201 35.87 -14.20 20.36
CA PRO A 201 35.18 -14.18 19.08
C PRO A 201 33.90 -15.02 19.02
N ARG A 202 33.87 -16.16 19.74
CA ARG A 202 32.69 -17.03 19.78
C ARG A 202 31.53 -16.37 20.52
N VAL A 203 31.83 -15.65 21.60
CA VAL A 203 30.83 -14.83 22.31
C VAL A 203 30.32 -13.72 21.42
N GLN A 204 31.20 -13.03 20.72
CA GLN A 204 30.84 -11.98 19.75
C GLN A 204 29.85 -12.53 18.69
N LEU A 205 30.17 -13.70 18.11
CA LEU A 205 29.33 -14.32 17.07
C LEU A 205 27.95 -14.68 17.61
N MET A 206 27.89 -15.33 18.77
CA MET A 206 26.57 -15.75 19.31
C MET A 206 25.70 -14.57 19.71
N GLU A 207 26.27 -13.54 20.31
CA GLU A 207 25.54 -12.31 20.64
C GLU A 207 25.05 -11.58 19.37
N ALA A 208 25.85 -11.56 18.31
CA ALA A 208 25.46 -10.98 17.02
C ALA A 208 24.29 -11.75 16.37
N VAL A 209 24.33 -13.07 16.39
CA VAL A 209 23.21 -13.91 15.86
C VAL A 209 21.92 -13.63 16.64
N LYS A 210 21.99 -13.58 17.96
CA LYS A 210 20.84 -13.23 18.80
C LYS A 210 20.30 -11.83 18.48
N ALA A 211 21.18 -10.86 18.27
CA ALA A 211 20.80 -9.49 17.93
C ALA A 211 20.05 -9.42 16.60
N VAL A 212 20.50 -10.17 15.60
CA VAL A 212 19.80 -10.23 14.30
C VAL A 212 18.42 -10.87 14.48
N PHE A 213 18.28 -11.92 15.26
CA PHE A 213 16.96 -12.49 15.55
C PHE A 213 16.03 -11.49 16.26
N ARG A 214 16.57 -10.75 17.25
CA ARG A 214 15.79 -9.70 17.95
C ARG A 214 15.35 -8.57 17.02
N SER A 215 16.14 -8.26 16.01
CA SER A 215 15.85 -7.15 15.08
C SER A 215 14.58 -7.39 14.26
N TRP A 216 14.11 -8.65 14.15
CA TRP A 216 12.82 -8.97 13.55
C TRP A 216 11.65 -8.24 14.24
N ASP A 217 11.72 -8.08 15.56
CA ASP A 217 10.71 -7.40 16.36
C ASP A 217 11.04 -5.93 16.70
N ASN A 218 12.01 -5.33 16.00
CA ASN A 218 12.24 -3.89 16.11
C ASN A 218 11.00 -3.11 15.68
N PRO A 219 10.67 -1.98 16.34
CA PRO A 219 9.49 -1.18 15.99
C PRO A 219 9.41 -0.81 14.51
N ARG A 220 10.52 -0.40 13.91
CA ARG A 220 10.61 -0.07 12.48
C ARG A 220 10.32 -1.28 11.58
N ALA A 221 10.80 -2.47 11.97
CA ALA A 221 10.56 -3.71 11.23
C ALA A 221 9.09 -4.14 11.30
N ILE A 222 8.47 -4.02 12.46
CA ILE A 222 7.05 -4.31 12.67
C ILE A 222 6.17 -3.39 11.81
N VAL A 223 6.45 -2.08 11.82
CA VAL A 223 5.72 -1.10 11.00
C VAL A 223 5.89 -1.42 9.50
N TYR A 224 7.13 -1.68 9.07
CA TYR A 224 7.40 -2.02 7.68
C TYR A 224 6.64 -3.27 7.22
N ARG A 225 6.64 -4.33 8.04
CA ARG A 225 5.90 -5.56 7.74
C ARG A 225 4.40 -5.30 7.59
N ARG A 226 3.83 -4.51 8.48
CA ARG A 226 2.41 -4.13 8.41
C ARG A 226 2.09 -3.40 7.11
N MET A 227 2.91 -2.43 6.74
CA MET A 227 2.73 -1.63 5.52
C MET A 227 2.89 -2.44 4.23
N ASN A 228 3.61 -3.56 4.29
CA ASN A 228 3.91 -4.39 3.12
C ASN A 228 3.27 -5.78 3.18
N ASP A 229 2.30 -6.00 4.06
CA ASP A 229 1.57 -7.26 4.21
C ASP A 229 2.49 -8.48 4.43
N ILE A 230 3.57 -8.30 5.19
CA ILE A 230 4.52 -9.37 5.51
C ILE A 230 4.11 -10.02 6.83
N PRO A 231 3.80 -11.34 6.86
CA PRO A 231 3.43 -12.05 8.08
C PRO A 231 4.50 -12.01 9.16
N GLY A 232 4.07 -11.76 10.41
CA GLY A 232 4.98 -11.64 11.55
C GLY A 232 5.64 -12.96 11.99
N ASP A 233 5.07 -14.10 11.61
CA ASP A 233 5.56 -15.43 11.95
C ASP A 233 6.67 -15.96 11.01
N TRP A 234 7.00 -15.21 9.94
CA TRP A 234 8.04 -15.66 9.00
C TRP A 234 9.45 -15.68 9.60
N GLY A 235 9.77 -14.75 10.49
CA GLY A 235 11.10 -14.62 11.04
C GLY A 235 12.15 -14.18 10.02
N THR A 236 13.40 -14.13 10.47
CA THR A 236 14.54 -13.80 9.64
C THR A 236 15.60 -14.89 9.72
N ALA A 237 16.29 -15.14 8.61
CA ALA A 237 17.53 -15.92 8.63
C ALA A 237 18.71 -15.03 9.01
N VAL A 238 19.83 -15.65 9.39
CA VAL A 238 21.10 -14.98 9.69
C VAL A 238 22.17 -15.53 8.77
N ASN A 239 22.83 -14.64 8.02
CA ASN A 239 23.94 -15.01 7.16
C ASN A 239 25.27 -14.65 7.82
N VAL A 240 26.11 -15.64 8.06
CA VAL A 240 27.48 -15.50 8.55
C VAL A 240 28.42 -15.72 7.38
N GLN A 241 29.15 -14.69 6.98
CA GLN A 241 29.93 -14.68 5.75
C GLN A 241 31.31 -14.14 5.99
N ALA A 242 32.33 -14.77 5.38
CA ALA A 242 33.71 -14.30 5.41
C ALA A 242 33.78 -12.85 4.88
N MET A 243 34.54 -12.02 5.54
CA MET A 243 34.74 -10.62 5.14
C MET A 243 35.65 -10.51 3.92
N VAL A 244 35.28 -9.59 3.01
CA VAL A 244 36.17 -9.03 1.99
C VAL A 244 36.16 -7.51 2.15
N PHE A 245 37.29 -6.87 1.85
CA PHE A 245 37.52 -5.47 2.21
C PHE A 245 37.77 -4.60 0.99
N GLY A 246 36.87 -3.68 0.76
CA GLY A 246 36.96 -2.65 -0.28
C GLY A 246 37.84 -1.46 0.11
N ASN A 247 38.35 -1.43 1.34
CA ASN A 247 39.14 -0.34 1.90
C ASN A 247 40.60 -0.74 2.18
N MET A 248 41.13 -1.63 1.36
CA MET A 248 42.54 -2.04 1.43
C MET A 248 43.45 -1.29 0.43
N GLY A 249 43.15 -0.04 0.16
CA GLY A 249 43.96 0.80 -0.73
C GLY A 249 43.29 1.06 -2.10
N ASP A 250 44.04 1.65 -3.01
CA ASP A 250 43.54 2.14 -4.30
C ASP A 250 43.20 1.02 -5.32
N THR A 251 43.60 -0.20 -5.07
CA THR A 251 43.19 -1.38 -5.87
C THR A 251 41.99 -2.09 -5.32
N SER A 252 41.35 -1.52 -4.32
CA SER A 252 40.15 -2.02 -3.67
C SER A 252 39.01 -1.02 -3.79
N GLY A 253 37.80 -1.50 -3.67
CA GLY A 253 36.61 -0.66 -3.75
C GLY A 253 35.33 -1.43 -3.48
N THR A 254 34.22 -0.72 -3.45
CA THR A 254 32.90 -1.31 -3.24
C THR A 254 31.86 -0.57 -4.05
N GLY A 255 30.77 -1.22 -4.38
CA GLY A 255 29.69 -0.57 -5.12
C GLY A 255 28.38 -1.34 -5.11
N VAL A 256 27.39 -0.66 -5.63
CA VAL A 256 26.03 -1.17 -5.84
C VAL A 256 25.64 -0.89 -7.28
N ALA A 257 25.06 -1.87 -7.94
CA ALA A 257 24.65 -1.72 -9.33
C ALA A 257 23.40 -2.51 -9.65
N PHE A 258 22.65 -1.99 -10.63
CA PHE A 258 21.47 -2.62 -11.21
C PHE A 258 21.77 -3.01 -12.65
N THR A 259 21.21 -4.10 -13.12
CA THR A 259 21.34 -4.50 -14.53
C THR A 259 20.50 -3.64 -15.47
N ARG A 260 19.50 -2.92 -14.91
CA ARG A 260 18.68 -1.92 -15.62
C ARG A 260 18.39 -0.75 -14.70
N ASN A 261 18.03 0.39 -15.27
CA ASN A 261 17.72 1.56 -14.46
C ASN A 261 16.46 1.32 -13.61
N PRO A 262 16.53 1.38 -12.27
CA PRO A 262 15.38 1.10 -11.41
C PRO A 262 14.30 2.19 -11.43
N SER A 263 14.60 3.37 -11.96
CA SER A 263 13.64 4.48 -12.08
C SER A 263 12.91 4.50 -13.41
N THR A 264 13.60 4.19 -14.50
CA THR A 264 13.05 4.28 -15.87
C THR A 264 12.87 2.94 -16.55
N GLY A 265 13.56 1.90 -16.12
CA GLY A 265 13.60 0.59 -16.78
C GLY A 265 14.55 0.51 -17.96
N ALA A 266 15.31 1.58 -18.25
CA ALA A 266 16.24 1.59 -19.37
C ALA A 266 17.29 0.50 -19.24
N LYS A 267 17.56 -0.19 -20.34
CA LYS A 267 18.53 -1.27 -20.42
C LYS A 267 19.96 -0.74 -20.24
N GLY A 268 20.77 -1.47 -19.51
CA GLY A 268 22.17 -1.17 -19.23
C GLY A 268 22.45 -1.05 -17.73
N ILE A 269 23.72 -1.28 -17.37
CA ILE A 269 24.14 -1.24 -15.97
C ILE A 269 24.01 0.20 -15.44
N PHE A 270 23.34 0.31 -14.32
CA PHE A 270 23.14 1.55 -13.58
C PHE A 270 23.66 1.36 -12.15
N GLY A 271 24.63 2.11 -11.74
CA GLY A 271 25.19 1.95 -10.40
C GLY A 271 26.33 2.91 -10.08
N GLU A 272 26.83 2.75 -8.86
CA GLU A 272 27.86 3.60 -8.27
C GLU A 272 28.87 2.76 -7.52
N TYR A 273 30.10 3.27 -7.45
CA TYR A 273 31.17 2.65 -6.68
C TYR A 273 32.07 3.70 -6.00
N LEU A 274 32.78 3.26 -5.01
CA LEU A 274 33.83 4.03 -4.34
C LEU A 274 35.12 3.21 -4.29
N ILE A 275 36.25 3.84 -4.60
CA ILE A 275 37.58 3.26 -4.40
C ILE A 275 37.97 3.43 -2.93
N ASN A 276 38.66 2.45 -2.38
CA ASN A 276 39.15 2.44 -0.99
C ASN A 276 38.02 2.79 0.00
N ALA A 277 36.93 2.01 -0.05
CA ALA A 277 35.76 2.19 0.77
C ALA A 277 35.07 0.87 1.13
N GLN A 278 34.31 0.87 2.21
CA GLN A 278 33.38 -0.18 2.58
C GLN A 278 31.96 0.16 2.13
N GLY A 279 31.06 -0.84 2.08
CA GLY A 279 29.68 -0.66 1.63
C GLY A 279 28.91 0.41 2.37
N GLU A 280 29.13 0.56 3.66
CA GLU A 280 28.51 1.60 4.49
C GLU A 280 28.93 3.03 4.08
N ASP A 281 30.12 3.20 3.52
CA ASP A 281 30.61 4.50 3.05
C ASP A 281 29.85 4.98 1.81
N VAL A 282 29.38 4.07 0.96
CA VAL A 282 28.54 4.38 -0.21
C VAL A 282 27.19 4.94 0.22
N VAL A 283 26.62 4.36 1.27
CA VAL A 283 25.29 4.74 1.78
C VAL A 283 25.33 5.98 2.65
N ALA A 284 26.40 6.17 3.40
CA ALA A 284 26.55 7.27 4.36
C ALA A 284 26.68 8.68 3.72
N GLY A 285 27.00 8.71 2.43
CA GLY A 285 27.09 10.00 1.68
C GLY A 285 28.25 10.88 2.08
N VAL A 286 29.24 10.37 2.85
CA VAL A 286 30.43 11.12 3.27
C VAL A 286 31.35 11.41 2.10
N ARG A 287 31.42 10.53 1.13
CA ARG A 287 32.17 10.67 -0.12
C ARG A 287 31.21 10.55 -1.29
N THR A 288 31.44 11.29 -2.38
CA THR A 288 30.64 11.24 -3.59
C THR A 288 30.99 9.99 -4.40
N PRO A 289 30.06 9.02 -4.58
CA PRO A 289 30.30 7.85 -5.42
C PRO A 289 30.47 8.22 -6.89
N GLN A 290 31.22 7.39 -7.62
CA GLN A 290 31.41 7.52 -9.05
C GLN A 290 30.42 6.64 -9.81
N PRO A 291 29.99 7.04 -11.02
CA PRO A 291 29.19 6.16 -11.88
C PRO A 291 29.95 4.85 -12.20
N ILE A 292 29.22 3.73 -12.23
CA ILE A 292 29.82 2.41 -12.46
C ILE A 292 30.59 2.36 -13.81
N SER A 293 30.19 3.14 -14.81
CA SER A 293 30.87 3.21 -16.10
C SER A 293 32.34 3.64 -16.00
N ARG A 294 32.67 4.47 -15.01
CA ARG A 294 34.06 4.92 -14.76
C ARG A 294 34.96 3.82 -14.22
N LEU A 295 34.38 2.74 -13.68
CA LEU A 295 35.15 1.58 -13.24
C LEU A 295 35.94 0.94 -14.39
N ALA A 296 35.45 1.09 -15.62
CA ALA A 296 36.16 0.65 -16.82
C ALA A 296 37.55 1.34 -17.01
N GLU A 297 37.67 2.57 -16.52
CA GLU A 297 38.93 3.31 -16.54
C GLU A 297 39.80 2.96 -15.33
N ASP A 298 39.21 2.88 -14.15
CA ASP A 298 39.92 2.68 -12.89
C ASP A 298 40.40 1.23 -12.70
N MET A 299 39.54 0.25 -13.05
CA MET A 299 39.80 -1.20 -12.89
C MET A 299 39.19 -1.97 -14.08
N PRO A 300 39.77 -1.91 -15.26
CA PRO A 300 39.16 -2.46 -16.49
C PRO A 300 38.90 -3.97 -16.45
N GLU A 301 39.75 -4.75 -15.80
CA GLU A 301 39.58 -6.22 -15.70
C GLU A 301 38.39 -6.55 -14.77
N CYS A 302 38.29 -5.87 -13.63
CA CYS A 302 37.17 -6.03 -12.71
C CYS A 302 35.86 -5.59 -13.35
N TYR A 303 35.86 -4.49 -14.11
CA TYR A 303 34.69 -4.00 -14.82
C TYR A 303 34.21 -5.02 -15.86
N ALA A 304 35.09 -5.55 -16.67
CA ALA A 304 34.75 -6.57 -17.68
C ALA A 304 34.15 -7.82 -17.04
N GLN A 305 34.77 -8.32 -15.97
CA GLN A 305 34.27 -9.46 -15.20
C GLN A 305 32.90 -9.16 -14.60
N PHE A 306 32.73 -7.97 -14.02
CA PHE A 306 31.46 -7.53 -13.44
C PHE A 306 30.34 -7.53 -14.48
N MET A 307 30.59 -6.95 -15.65
CA MET A 307 29.60 -6.89 -16.73
C MET A 307 29.16 -8.27 -17.19
N GLU A 308 30.10 -9.20 -17.35
CA GLU A 308 29.81 -10.58 -17.75
C GLU A 308 28.95 -11.28 -16.69
N LEU A 309 29.34 -11.18 -15.42
CA LEU A 309 28.64 -11.84 -14.31
C LEU A 309 27.27 -11.21 -14.01
N ALA A 310 27.15 -9.90 -14.17
CA ALA A 310 25.87 -9.20 -14.04
C ALA A 310 24.84 -9.69 -15.06
N MET A 311 25.27 -9.83 -16.31
CA MET A 311 24.40 -10.38 -17.38
C MET A 311 24.07 -11.85 -17.16
N LYS A 312 25.03 -12.63 -16.65
CA LYS A 312 24.78 -14.03 -16.26
C LYS A 312 23.69 -14.13 -15.19
N LEU A 313 23.71 -13.25 -14.21
CA LEU A 313 22.69 -13.19 -13.15
C LEU A 313 21.32 -12.77 -13.70
N GLU A 314 21.26 -11.73 -14.52
CA GLU A 314 19.98 -11.29 -15.13
C GLU A 314 19.36 -12.40 -15.98
N ASN A 315 20.16 -13.08 -16.79
CA ASN A 315 19.69 -14.17 -17.64
C ASN A 315 19.26 -15.40 -16.82
N HIS A 316 19.94 -15.69 -15.73
CA HIS A 316 19.59 -16.80 -14.85
C HIS A 316 18.27 -16.56 -14.11
N TYR A 317 18.13 -15.40 -13.48
CA TYR A 317 16.91 -15.03 -12.77
C TYR A 317 15.80 -14.54 -13.68
N ARG A 318 16.13 -14.24 -14.92
CA ARG A 318 15.21 -13.70 -15.94
C ARG A 318 14.49 -12.43 -15.47
N ASP A 319 15.21 -11.61 -14.70
CA ASP A 319 14.74 -10.35 -14.15
C ASP A 319 15.92 -9.41 -13.87
N MET A 320 15.63 -8.11 -13.79
CA MET A 320 16.59 -7.10 -13.37
C MET A 320 17.19 -7.45 -12.01
N GLN A 321 18.50 -7.36 -11.89
CA GLN A 321 19.20 -7.64 -10.65
C GLN A 321 19.77 -6.38 -10.01
N ASP A 322 19.63 -6.30 -8.69
CA ASP A 322 20.28 -5.37 -7.79
C ASP A 322 21.43 -6.13 -7.10
N MET A 323 22.65 -5.65 -7.28
CA MET A 323 23.86 -6.37 -6.90
C MET A 323 24.73 -5.47 -6.02
N GLU A 324 25.26 -6.08 -4.97
CA GLU A 324 26.34 -5.50 -4.18
C GLU A 324 27.64 -6.23 -4.47
N PHE A 325 28.70 -5.48 -4.70
CA PHE A 325 30.00 -6.06 -5.00
C PHE A 325 31.11 -5.33 -4.22
N THR A 326 32.21 -6.05 -4.01
CA THR A 326 33.44 -5.52 -3.40
C THR A 326 34.63 -6.02 -4.22
N ILE A 327 35.59 -5.14 -4.42
CA ILE A 327 36.87 -5.46 -5.03
C ILE A 327 37.94 -5.36 -3.93
N GLN A 328 38.60 -6.46 -3.68
CA GLN A 328 39.71 -6.50 -2.71
C GLN A 328 41.01 -6.77 -3.47
N GLU A 329 41.90 -5.80 -3.48
CA GLU A 329 43.23 -5.93 -4.11
C GLU A 329 43.15 -6.51 -5.54
N GLY A 330 42.26 -5.93 -6.35
CA GLY A 330 42.04 -6.30 -7.73
C GLY A 330 41.19 -7.56 -7.97
N LYS A 331 40.64 -8.17 -6.94
CA LYS A 331 39.71 -9.31 -7.04
C LYS A 331 38.29 -8.92 -6.77
N LEU A 332 37.42 -9.22 -7.74
CA LEU A 332 35.99 -8.96 -7.64
C LEU A 332 35.27 -10.04 -6.84
N TYR A 333 34.38 -9.63 -5.96
CA TYR A 333 33.46 -10.48 -5.20
C TYR A 333 32.04 -9.92 -5.26
N PHE A 334 31.05 -10.81 -5.44
CA PHE A 334 29.64 -10.46 -5.26
C PHE A 334 29.22 -10.77 -3.82
N LEU A 335 28.60 -9.81 -3.18
CA LEU A 335 28.13 -9.94 -1.80
C LEU A 335 26.64 -10.24 -1.72
N GLN A 336 25.87 -9.77 -2.68
CA GLN A 336 24.43 -9.92 -2.72
C GLN A 336 23.92 -9.74 -4.14
N THR A 337 22.88 -10.48 -4.47
CA THR A 337 21.98 -10.19 -5.60
C THR A 337 20.54 -10.35 -5.16
N ARG A 338 19.67 -9.57 -5.74
CA ARG A 338 18.22 -9.70 -5.58
C ARG A 338 17.52 -9.15 -6.81
N ASN A 339 16.25 -9.53 -6.99
CA ASN A 339 15.41 -8.85 -7.96
C ASN A 339 15.27 -7.39 -7.53
N GLY A 340 15.64 -6.47 -8.41
CA GLY A 340 15.77 -5.07 -8.05
C GLY A 340 14.44 -4.43 -7.74
N LYS A 341 14.37 -3.66 -6.65
CA LYS A 341 13.25 -2.77 -6.40
C LYS A 341 13.23 -1.69 -7.47
N ARG A 342 12.06 -1.34 -7.94
CA ARG A 342 11.88 -0.45 -9.08
C ARG A 342 10.59 0.35 -8.96
N THR A 343 10.53 1.46 -9.65
CA THR A 343 9.30 2.23 -9.77
C THR A 343 8.26 1.44 -10.59
N ALA A 344 6.99 1.81 -10.48
CA ALA A 344 5.94 1.21 -11.30
C ALA A 344 6.23 1.36 -12.80
N GLN A 345 6.70 2.53 -13.24
CA GLN A 345 7.09 2.78 -14.61
C GLN A 345 8.21 1.84 -15.07
N ALA A 346 9.26 1.70 -14.27
CA ALA A 346 10.35 0.78 -14.56
C ALA A 346 9.89 -0.67 -14.60
N ALA A 347 8.99 -1.08 -13.72
CA ALA A 347 8.43 -2.43 -13.70
C ALA A 347 7.72 -2.76 -15.02
N LEU A 348 6.91 -1.85 -15.53
CA LEU A 348 6.24 -2.02 -16.83
C LEU A 348 7.24 -2.10 -17.98
N GLN A 349 8.21 -1.19 -18.02
CA GLN A 349 9.23 -1.15 -19.06
C GLN A 349 10.07 -2.43 -19.08
N ILE A 350 10.54 -2.85 -17.92
CA ILE A 350 11.38 -4.07 -17.79
C ILE A 350 10.59 -5.31 -18.17
N ALA A 351 9.36 -5.46 -17.70
CA ALA A 351 8.53 -6.60 -18.02
C ALA A 351 8.28 -6.72 -19.53
N CYS A 352 7.93 -5.62 -20.19
CA CYS A 352 7.72 -5.60 -21.64
C CYS A 352 9.01 -5.90 -22.41
N ASP A 353 10.12 -5.31 -22.01
CA ASP A 353 11.43 -5.55 -22.67
C ASP A 353 11.88 -7.01 -22.53
N LEU A 354 11.68 -7.60 -21.34
CA LEU A 354 12.04 -9.01 -21.13
C LEU A 354 11.17 -9.97 -21.98
N VAL A 355 9.92 -9.64 -22.22
CA VAL A 355 9.06 -10.38 -23.16
C VAL A 355 9.58 -10.22 -24.59
N ASP A 356 9.88 -9.01 -25.01
CA ASP A 356 10.40 -8.73 -26.35
C ASP A 356 11.75 -9.39 -26.60
N GLU A 357 12.58 -9.53 -25.59
CA GLU A 357 13.87 -10.23 -25.62
C GLU A 357 13.71 -11.76 -25.55
N GLY A 358 12.50 -12.27 -25.37
CA GLY A 358 12.25 -13.71 -25.29
C GLY A 358 12.67 -14.36 -23.98
N LYS A 359 12.96 -13.58 -22.95
CA LYS A 359 13.42 -14.07 -21.62
C LYS A 359 12.26 -14.54 -20.76
N ILE A 360 11.08 -13.93 -20.89
CA ILE A 360 9.87 -14.28 -20.15
C ILE A 360 8.65 -14.31 -21.07
N THR A 361 7.60 -14.97 -20.63
CA THR A 361 6.31 -14.99 -21.33
C THR A 361 5.43 -13.81 -20.90
N PRO A 362 4.39 -13.43 -21.69
CA PRO A 362 3.41 -12.44 -21.24
C PRO A 362 2.75 -12.79 -19.91
N GLN A 363 2.50 -14.06 -19.63
CA GLN A 363 1.96 -14.55 -18.37
C GLN A 363 2.90 -14.23 -17.19
N GLU A 364 4.18 -14.51 -17.36
CA GLU A 364 5.19 -14.20 -16.36
C GLU A 364 5.31 -12.68 -16.14
N ALA A 365 5.24 -11.90 -17.22
CA ALA A 365 5.26 -10.43 -17.13
C ALA A 365 4.10 -9.89 -16.27
N VAL A 366 2.88 -10.38 -16.50
CA VAL A 366 1.69 -9.99 -15.72
C VAL A 366 1.87 -10.36 -14.23
N LEU A 367 2.42 -11.54 -13.95
CA LEU A 367 2.63 -11.98 -12.56
C LEU A 367 3.70 -11.18 -11.81
N ARG A 368 4.65 -10.57 -12.51
CA ARG A 368 5.76 -9.83 -11.89
C ARG A 368 5.42 -8.43 -11.42
N ILE A 369 4.36 -7.84 -11.95
CA ILE A 369 3.99 -6.47 -11.62
C ILE A 369 3.14 -6.47 -10.36
N GLU A 370 3.55 -5.70 -9.36
CA GLU A 370 2.76 -5.48 -8.17
C GLU A 370 1.53 -4.63 -8.51
N ALA A 371 0.34 -5.19 -8.37
CA ALA A 371 -0.89 -4.54 -8.79
C ALA A 371 -1.12 -3.19 -8.11
N LYS A 372 -0.82 -3.07 -6.81
CA LYS A 372 -0.94 -1.81 -6.06
C LYS A 372 -0.04 -0.71 -6.61
N SER A 373 1.10 -1.06 -7.19
CA SER A 373 2.05 -0.08 -7.71
C SER A 373 1.53 0.70 -8.92
N LEU A 374 0.53 0.17 -9.63
CA LEU A 374 -0.10 0.86 -10.75
C LEU A 374 -0.75 2.19 -10.34
N ASP A 375 -1.12 2.32 -9.07
CA ASP A 375 -1.68 3.54 -8.52
C ASP A 375 -0.76 4.75 -8.74
N GLN A 376 0.54 4.55 -8.63
CA GLN A 376 1.55 5.59 -8.87
C GLN A 376 1.54 6.16 -10.30
N LEU A 377 1.04 5.39 -11.25
CA LEU A 377 0.98 5.80 -12.66
C LEU A 377 -0.28 6.59 -13.01
N LEU A 378 -1.28 6.53 -12.15
CA LEU A 378 -2.60 7.10 -12.38
C LEU A 378 -2.79 8.46 -11.70
N HIS A 379 -1.84 8.85 -10.84
CA HIS A 379 -1.89 10.08 -10.06
C HIS A 379 -0.61 10.91 -10.22
N PRO A 380 -0.67 12.24 -10.06
CA PRO A 380 0.51 13.07 -10.02
C PRO A 380 1.48 12.67 -8.91
N THR A 381 2.77 12.89 -9.12
CA THR A 381 3.83 12.66 -8.13
C THR A 381 4.65 13.93 -7.94
N PHE A 382 5.42 14.04 -6.86
CA PHE A 382 6.36 15.13 -6.70
C PHE A 382 7.61 14.92 -7.56
N ASP A 383 8.13 16.02 -8.09
CA ASP A 383 9.45 16.03 -8.71
C ASP A 383 10.49 15.59 -7.65
N PRO A 384 11.28 14.53 -7.89
CA PRO A 384 12.24 14.03 -6.89
C PRO A 384 13.27 15.06 -6.42
N GLU A 385 13.72 15.93 -7.29
CA GLU A 385 14.70 16.96 -6.92
C GLU A 385 14.06 18.07 -6.06
N ALA A 386 12.85 18.49 -6.41
CA ALA A 386 12.08 19.45 -5.62
C ALA A 386 11.72 18.90 -4.23
N LEU A 387 11.43 17.60 -4.14
CA LEU A 387 11.06 16.95 -2.88
C LEU A 387 12.22 16.89 -1.87
N LYS A 388 13.46 16.81 -2.34
CA LYS A 388 14.65 16.77 -1.47
C LYS A 388 14.76 17.99 -0.57
N SER A 389 14.32 19.16 -1.02
CA SER A 389 14.29 20.39 -0.24
C SER A 389 12.98 20.63 0.51
N GLY A 390 12.04 19.68 0.43
CA GLY A 390 10.75 19.78 1.08
C GLY A 390 10.83 19.62 2.60
N GLU A 391 10.14 20.50 3.31
CA GLU A 391 10.03 20.47 4.77
C GLU A 391 8.71 19.81 5.19
N VAL A 392 8.78 18.65 5.84
CA VAL A 392 7.61 17.97 6.41
C VAL A 392 7.17 18.69 7.67
N ILE A 393 5.93 19.18 7.68
CA ILE A 393 5.36 19.90 8.82
C ILE A 393 4.31 19.10 9.58
N GLY A 394 3.84 17.99 9.01
CA GLY A 394 2.87 17.10 9.64
C GLY A 394 2.68 15.82 8.85
N SER A 395 1.93 14.90 9.45
CA SER A 395 1.58 13.63 8.84
C SER A 395 0.20 13.18 9.34
N ALA A 396 -0.60 12.63 8.45
CA ALA A 396 -1.92 12.10 8.77
C ALA A 396 -2.26 10.92 7.85
N LEU A 397 -3.53 10.54 7.75
CA LEU A 397 -3.93 9.37 6.97
C LEU A 397 -3.79 9.62 5.46
N PRO A 398 -3.11 8.74 4.72
CA PRO A 398 -3.04 8.77 3.26
C PRO A 398 -4.38 8.31 2.66
N ALA A 399 -5.35 9.20 2.63
CA ALA A 399 -6.75 8.86 2.33
C ALA A 399 -7.02 8.68 0.82
N SER A 400 -6.34 9.43 -0.03
CA SER A 400 -6.39 9.27 -1.48
C SER A 400 -5.03 9.61 -2.09
N PRO A 401 -4.48 8.75 -2.95
CA PRO A 401 -3.12 8.89 -3.44
C PRO A 401 -2.90 10.09 -4.35
N GLY A 402 -1.63 10.38 -4.59
CA GLY A 402 -1.17 11.47 -5.46
C GLY A 402 -0.48 12.58 -4.70
N ALA A 403 0.20 13.44 -5.45
CA ALA A 403 0.86 14.64 -4.95
C ALA A 403 0.06 15.87 -5.36
N ALA A 404 -0.10 16.82 -4.46
CA ALA A 404 -0.77 18.08 -4.74
C ALA A 404 -0.03 19.24 -4.08
N ALA A 405 0.05 20.36 -4.79
CA ALA A 405 0.59 21.60 -4.27
C ALA A 405 -0.32 22.76 -4.70
N GLY A 406 -0.58 23.66 -3.81
CA GLY A 406 -1.44 24.80 -4.12
C GLY A 406 -1.65 25.75 -2.96
N ARG A 407 -2.51 26.74 -3.20
CA ARG A 407 -2.90 27.75 -2.23
C ARG A 407 -4.03 27.25 -1.36
N VAL A 408 -3.95 27.53 -0.07
CA VAL A 408 -4.92 27.13 0.93
C VAL A 408 -6.20 27.97 0.82
N TYR A 409 -7.34 27.28 0.78
CA TYR A 409 -8.67 27.86 0.90
C TYR A 409 -9.50 27.06 1.90
N PHE A 410 -10.42 27.74 2.59
CA PHE A 410 -11.13 27.18 3.74
C PHE A 410 -12.61 26.88 3.50
N SER A 411 -13.13 27.22 2.32
CA SER A 411 -14.50 26.89 1.93
C SER A 411 -14.56 26.38 0.50
N ALA A 412 -15.57 25.57 0.21
CA ALA A 412 -15.81 25.05 -1.13
C ALA A 412 -16.06 26.14 -2.17
N ASP A 413 -16.81 27.17 -1.82
CA ASP A 413 -17.11 28.30 -2.71
C ASP A 413 -15.85 29.09 -3.07
N GLU A 414 -15.03 29.39 -2.10
CA GLU A 414 -13.78 30.10 -2.30
C GLU A 414 -12.78 29.28 -3.11
N ALA A 415 -12.71 27.97 -2.86
CA ALA A 415 -11.90 27.05 -3.64
C ALA A 415 -12.30 27.05 -5.12
N LYS A 416 -13.60 26.97 -5.38
CA LYS A 416 -14.17 27.02 -6.74
C LYS A 416 -13.83 28.36 -7.44
N MET A 417 -14.02 29.48 -6.76
CA MET A 417 -13.72 30.79 -7.28
C MET A 417 -12.23 30.98 -7.58
N ALA A 418 -11.37 30.51 -6.68
CA ALA A 418 -9.91 30.56 -6.87
C ALA A 418 -9.46 29.70 -8.06
N HIS A 419 -10.02 28.53 -8.21
CA HIS A 419 -9.76 27.66 -9.37
C HIS A 419 -10.18 28.34 -10.69
N MET A 420 -11.32 29.01 -10.71
CA MET A 420 -11.77 29.77 -11.89
C MET A 420 -10.82 30.91 -12.25
N ARG A 421 -10.12 31.49 -11.26
CA ARG A 421 -9.07 32.51 -11.49
C ARG A 421 -7.74 31.90 -11.97
N GLY A 422 -7.64 30.58 -12.00
CA GLY A 422 -6.41 29.88 -12.42
C GLY A 422 -5.47 29.48 -11.28
N ASP A 423 -5.88 29.63 -10.03
CA ASP A 423 -5.10 29.20 -8.88
C ASP A 423 -5.15 27.67 -8.74
N ARG A 424 -4.05 27.07 -8.34
CA ARG A 424 -4.03 25.71 -7.82
C ARG A 424 -4.47 25.75 -6.36
N VAL A 425 -5.43 24.95 -5.99
CA VAL A 425 -6.13 25.03 -4.71
C VAL A 425 -5.89 23.78 -3.85
N ILE A 426 -5.57 24.00 -2.58
CA ILE A 426 -5.68 22.98 -1.54
C ILE A 426 -6.83 23.40 -0.62
N LEU A 427 -7.87 22.57 -0.59
CA LEU A 427 -9.02 22.78 0.29
C LEU A 427 -8.70 22.25 1.68
N VAL A 428 -8.71 23.13 2.69
CA VAL A 428 -8.45 22.76 4.08
C VAL A 428 -9.71 22.98 4.89
N ARG A 429 -10.25 21.91 5.45
CA ARG A 429 -11.49 21.93 6.23
C ARG A 429 -11.34 21.18 7.54
N LEU A 430 -12.17 21.54 8.52
CA LEU A 430 -12.32 20.73 9.73
C LEU A 430 -12.77 19.31 9.33
N GLU A 431 -13.81 19.23 8.53
CA GLU A 431 -14.32 18.03 7.84
C GLU A 431 -15.09 18.47 6.61
N THR A 432 -15.25 17.60 5.61
CA THR A 432 -16.06 17.90 4.44
C THR A 432 -17.46 17.30 4.56
N SER A 433 -18.40 17.92 3.86
CA SER A 433 -19.79 17.45 3.73
C SER A 433 -20.14 17.29 2.25
N PRO A 434 -21.27 16.65 1.90
CA PRO A 434 -21.72 16.55 0.52
C PRO A 434 -21.87 17.89 -0.21
N GLU A 435 -22.07 18.96 0.51
CA GLU A 435 -22.18 20.32 -0.04
C GLU A 435 -20.84 20.87 -0.53
N ASP A 436 -19.74 20.28 -0.12
CA ASP A 436 -18.38 20.69 -0.48
C ASP A 436 -17.91 20.10 -1.84
N ILE A 437 -18.70 19.27 -2.49
CA ILE A 437 -18.31 18.50 -3.70
C ILE A 437 -17.73 19.39 -4.80
N GLU A 438 -18.35 20.53 -5.10
CA GLU A 438 -17.85 21.42 -6.15
C GLU A 438 -16.48 22.02 -5.83
N GLY A 439 -16.26 22.39 -4.56
CA GLY A 439 -14.97 22.86 -4.08
C GLY A 439 -13.92 21.77 -4.06
N MET A 440 -14.31 20.55 -3.74
CA MET A 440 -13.42 19.39 -3.78
C MET A 440 -12.97 19.09 -5.22
N HIS A 441 -13.89 19.14 -6.18
CA HIS A 441 -13.58 18.98 -7.60
C HIS A 441 -12.64 20.06 -8.14
N ALA A 442 -12.76 21.28 -7.63
CA ALA A 442 -11.92 22.40 -8.04
C ALA A 442 -10.51 22.35 -7.43
N SER A 443 -10.29 21.50 -6.44
CA SER A 443 -9.05 21.44 -5.67
C SER A 443 -8.08 20.40 -6.22
N GLU A 444 -6.77 20.72 -6.17
CA GLU A 444 -5.70 19.78 -6.46
C GLU A 444 -5.55 18.74 -5.33
N GLY A 445 -5.81 19.16 -4.11
CA GLY A 445 -5.74 18.31 -2.93
C GLY A 445 -6.67 18.78 -1.81
N ILE A 446 -6.96 17.85 -0.91
CA ILE A 446 -7.87 18.05 0.21
C ILE A 446 -7.16 17.65 1.50
N LEU A 447 -7.22 18.53 2.50
CA LEU A 447 -6.67 18.30 3.83
C LEU A 447 -7.77 18.50 4.85
N THR A 448 -8.03 17.48 5.70
CA THR A 448 -9.01 17.59 6.79
C THR A 448 -8.37 17.35 8.14
N VAL A 449 -8.90 18.04 9.15
CA VAL A 449 -8.49 17.88 10.55
C VAL A 449 -9.10 16.62 11.15
N ARG A 450 -10.35 16.34 10.81
CA ARG A 450 -11.13 15.17 11.25
C ARG A 450 -11.42 14.24 10.09
N GLY A 451 -11.69 13.00 10.42
CA GLY A 451 -12.09 11.98 9.46
C GLY A 451 -11.06 10.88 9.29
N GLY A 452 -11.55 9.67 9.12
CA GLY A 452 -10.76 8.48 8.84
C GLY A 452 -10.73 8.14 7.34
N MET A 453 -10.25 6.95 7.02
CA MET A 453 -10.19 6.43 5.63
C MET A 453 -11.57 6.29 4.97
N THR A 454 -12.61 6.38 5.74
CA THR A 454 -14.01 6.17 5.34
C THR A 454 -14.86 7.42 5.47
N SER A 455 -14.24 8.54 5.84
CA SER A 455 -14.89 9.83 5.90
C SER A 455 -15.37 10.29 4.51
N HIS A 456 -16.30 11.20 4.47
CA HIS A 456 -16.80 11.81 3.24
C HIS A 456 -15.64 12.32 2.37
N ALA A 457 -14.70 13.07 2.97
CA ALA A 457 -13.52 13.58 2.26
C ALA A 457 -12.71 12.45 1.60
N ALA A 458 -12.41 11.40 2.34
CA ALA A 458 -11.61 10.28 1.84
C ALA A 458 -12.31 9.53 0.70
N VAL A 459 -13.57 9.20 0.87
CA VAL A 459 -14.35 8.44 -0.12
C VAL A 459 -14.54 9.24 -1.41
N VAL A 460 -14.94 10.49 -1.29
CA VAL A 460 -15.17 11.37 -2.46
C VAL A 460 -13.85 11.66 -3.19
N ALA A 461 -12.78 11.96 -2.45
CA ALA A 461 -11.47 12.22 -3.06
C ALA A 461 -10.96 11.00 -3.85
N ARG A 462 -11.11 9.79 -3.32
CA ARG A 462 -10.74 8.55 -4.05
C ARG A 462 -11.58 8.38 -5.31
N GLY A 463 -12.87 8.64 -5.24
CA GLY A 463 -13.76 8.61 -6.41
C GLY A 463 -13.37 9.59 -7.51
N MET A 464 -12.92 10.77 -7.12
CA MET A 464 -12.45 11.83 -8.03
C MET A 464 -11.02 11.63 -8.54
N GLY A 465 -10.23 10.77 -7.89
CA GLY A 465 -8.78 10.68 -8.11
C GLY A 465 -8.00 11.89 -7.60
N THR A 466 -8.53 12.59 -6.63
CA THR A 466 -7.92 13.79 -6.03
C THR A 466 -7.11 13.40 -4.79
N CYS A 467 -5.91 13.95 -4.65
CA CYS A 467 -5.06 13.77 -3.48
C CYS A 467 -5.80 14.16 -2.19
N CYS A 468 -5.76 13.32 -1.16
CA CYS A 468 -6.38 13.63 0.12
C CYS A 468 -5.53 13.12 1.28
N VAL A 469 -5.29 14.02 2.23
CA VAL A 469 -4.73 13.70 3.54
C VAL A 469 -5.80 14.03 4.58
N SER A 470 -6.20 13.05 5.35
CA SER A 470 -7.37 13.11 6.23
C SER A 470 -6.98 12.88 7.70
N GLY A 471 -7.73 13.50 8.61
CA GLY A 471 -7.57 13.22 10.02
C GLY A 471 -6.31 13.78 10.66
N CYS A 472 -5.82 14.93 10.21
CA CYS A 472 -4.67 15.61 10.81
C CYS A 472 -5.06 16.34 12.10
N GLY A 473 -5.15 15.61 13.21
CA GLY A 473 -5.57 16.13 14.52
C GLY A 473 -4.60 17.14 15.13
N GLU A 474 -3.38 17.25 14.63
CA GLU A 474 -2.40 18.24 15.06
C GLU A 474 -2.72 19.65 14.53
N ILE A 475 -3.54 19.76 13.50
CA ILE A 475 -3.96 21.05 12.95
C ILE A 475 -4.94 21.74 13.91
N LYS A 476 -4.66 23.02 14.17
CA LYS A 476 -5.61 23.92 14.82
C LYS A 476 -6.14 24.86 13.75
N ILE A 477 -7.42 24.71 13.42
CA ILE A 477 -8.08 25.45 12.35
C ILE A 477 -9.13 26.41 12.89
N ASP A 478 -9.20 27.61 12.29
CA ASP A 478 -10.29 28.54 12.43
C ASP A 478 -10.78 28.91 11.01
N GLU A 479 -11.88 28.29 10.61
CA GLU A 479 -12.42 28.44 9.26
C GLU A 479 -12.99 29.83 9.00
N GLU A 480 -13.52 30.51 10.03
CA GLU A 480 -14.03 31.88 9.92
C GLU A 480 -12.90 32.90 9.78
N ALA A 481 -11.88 32.76 10.58
CA ALA A 481 -10.67 33.59 10.50
C ALA A 481 -9.76 33.22 9.32
N LYS A 482 -10.04 32.12 8.64
CA LYS A 482 -9.28 31.59 7.49
C LYS A 482 -7.80 31.38 7.80
N VAL A 483 -7.55 30.66 8.89
CA VAL A 483 -6.20 30.38 9.38
C VAL A 483 -6.12 29.00 10.00
N PHE A 484 -4.98 28.33 9.81
CA PHE A 484 -4.65 27.14 10.57
C PHE A 484 -3.17 27.12 10.96
N SER A 485 -2.84 26.37 12.00
CA SER A 485 -1.46 26.16 12.42
C SER A 485 -1.10 24.67 12.40
N LEU A 486 0.12 24.37 11.97
CA LEU A 486 0.68 23.03 11.91
C LEU A 486 2.20 23.11 11.93
N GLY A 487 2.86 22.26 12.70
CA GLY A 487 4.32 22.14 12.73
C GLY A 487 5.05 23.43 13.14
N GLY A 488 4.42 24.26 13.98
CA GLY A 488 4.98 25.54 14.41
C GLY A 488 4.80 26.70 13.42
N TYR A 489 4.13 26.46 12.31
CA TYR A 489 3.83 27.48 11.27
C TYR A 489 2.36 27.83 11.29
N THR A 490 2.05 29.07 10.89
CA THR A 490 0.69 29.57 10.71
C THR A 490 0.44 29.83 9.24
N PHE A 491 -0.66 29.29 8.71
CA PHE A 491 -1.05 29.44 7.30
C PHE A 491 -2.35 30.21 7.19
N HIS A 492 -2.36 31.17 6.28
CA HIS A 492 -3.53 31.97 5.94
C HIS A 492 -4.04 31.61 4.56
N GLU A 493 -5.25 32.06 4.24
CA GLU A 493 -5.79 31.91 2.89
C GLU A 493 -4.80 32.41 1.84
N GLY A 494 -4.54 31.60 0.82
CA GLY A 494 -3.60 31.92 -0.25
C GLY A 494 -2.15 31.48 -0.02
N ASP A 495 -1.79 31.04 1.18
CA ASP A 495 -0.47 30.46 1.44
C ASP A 495 -0.32 29.09 0.76
N TYR A 496 0.89 28.73 0.39
CA TYR A 496 1.18 27.47 -0.27
C TYR A 496 1.49 26.33 0.71
N ILE A 497 0.86 25.19 0.48
CA ILE A 497 1.23 23.90 1.09
C ILE A 497 1.24 22.81 0.03
N SER A 498 1.90 21.69 0.33
CA SER A 498 1.92 20.52 -0.52
C SER A 498 1.52 19.28 0.27
N LEU A 499 0.76 18.38 -0.37
CA LEU A 499 0.25 17.16 0.22
C LEU A 499 0.75 15.94 -0.54
N ASP A 500 1.19 14.92 0.19
CA ASP A 500 1.43 13.59 -0.34
C ASP A 500 0.32 12.64 0.11
N GLY A 501 -0.65 12.43 -0.76
CA GLY A 501 -1.79 11.54 -0.48
C GLY A 501 -1.43 10.06 -0.40
N SER A 502 -0.25 9.67 -0.86
CA SER A 502 0.23 8.28 -0.81
C SER A 502 0.92 7.95 0.52
N THR A 503 1.58 8.93 1.15
CA THR A 503 2.28 8.74 2.43
C THR A 503 1.59 9.42 3.62
N GLY A 504 0.70 10.37 3.35
CA GLY A 504 0.04 11.20 4.37
C GLY A 504 0.89 12.39 4.84
N LYS A 505 2.03 12.65 4.24
CA LYS A 505 2.91 13.76 4.62
C LYS A 505 2.40 15.10 4.12
N ILE A 506 2.56 16.12 4.94
CA ILE A 506 2.21 17.51 4.65
C ILE A 506 3.49 18.34 4.64
N TYR A 507 3.67 19.11 3.58
CA TYR A 507 4.88 19.91 3.36
C TYR A 507 4.56 21.41 3.36
N LYS A 508 5.51 22.20 3.84
CA LYS A 508 5.47 23.65 3.72
C LYS A 508 5.83 24.07 2.30
N GLY A 509 5.08 25.02 1.75
CA GLY A 509 5.38 25.66 0.48
C GLY A 509 4.89 24.89 -0.76
N ASP A 510 5.28 25.36 -1.91
CA ASP A 510 4.90 24.85 -3.22
C ASP A 510 5.98 23.92 -3.78
N ILE A 511 5.78 22.63 -3.64
CA ILE A 511 6.68 21.61 -4.20
C ILE A 511 6.18 21.25 -5.59
N LYS A 512 7.06 21.31 -6.58
CA LYS A 512 6.74 20.97 -7.96
C LYS A 512 6.21 19.54 -8.09
N THR A 513 5.08 19.39 -8.79
CA THR A 513 4.48 18.10 -9.11
C THR A 513 4.71 17.74 -10.58
N VAL A 514 4.67 16.43 -10.87
CA VAL A 514 4.75 15.86 -12.22
C VAL A 514 3.44 15.15 -12.49
N GLU A 515 2.80 15.47 -13.61
CA GLU A 515 1.55 14.81 -14.03
C GLU A 515 1.74 13.32 -14.28
N ALA A 516 0.67 12.56 -14.06
CA ALA A 516 0.63 11.15 -14.36
C ALA A 516 0.82 10.93 -15.87
N SER A 517 1.81 10.11 -16.24
CA SER A 517 2.00 9.69 -17.62
C SER A 517 1.80 8.19 -17.74
N VAL A 518 0.82 7.79 -18.54
CA VAL A 518 0.56 6.38 -18.85
C VAL A 518 1.33 6.04 -20.11
N SER A 519 2.35 5.19 -20.00
CA SER A 519 3.16 4.74 -21.15
C SER A 519 2.41 3.73 -22.03
N GLY A 520 2.91 3.51 -23.25
CA GLY A 520 2.41 2.43 -24.14
C GLY A 520 2.54 1.04 -23.50
N ASN A 521 3.50 0.85 -22.62
CA ASN A 521 3.69 -0.40 -21.87
C ASN A 521 2.55 -0.69 -20.89
N PHE A 522 1.96 0.34 -20.30
CA PHE A 522 0.75 0.18 -19.49
C PHE A 522 -0.37 -0.48 -20.30
N GLY A 523 -0.62 0.00 -21.51
CA GLY A 523 -1.61 -0.59 -22.41
C GLY A 523 -1.31 -2.04 -22.78
N ARG A 524 -0.04 -2.37 -23.01
CA ARG A 524 0.38 -3.75 -23.31
C ARG A 524 0.11 -4.70 -22.15
N ILE A 525 0.48 -4.30 -20.95
CA ILE A 525 0.25 -5.10 -19.73
C ILE A 525 -1.25 -5.28 -19.49
N MET A 526 -2.05 -4.23 -19.64
CA MET A 526 -3.50 -4.32 -19.48
C MET A 526 -4.15 -5.20 -20.54
N MET A 527 -3.68 -5.18 -21.76
CA MET A 527 -4.15 -6.07 -22.84
C MET A 527 -3.86 -7.54 -22.49
N TRP A 528 -2.67 -7.83 -21.98
CA TRP A 528 -2.35 -9.19 -21.52
C TRP A 528 -3.18 -9.60 -20.32
N ALA A 529 -3.35 -8.69 -19.34
CA ALA A 529 -4.20 -8.95 -18.17
C ALA A 529 -5.63 -9.29 -18.58
N ASP A 530 -6.23 -8.52 -19.47
CA ASP A 530 -7.60 -8.77 -19.95
C ASP A 530 -7.73 -10.12 -20.66
N LYS A 531 -6.68 -10.59 -21.33
CA LYS A 531 -6.67 -11.89 -21.98
C LYS A 531 -6.68 -13.05 -20.99
N PHE A 532 -6.07 -12.88 -19.81
CA PHE A 532 -5.87 -13.98 -18.85
C PHE A 532 -6.89 -13.99 -17.72
N ARG A 533 -7.50 -12.84 -17.38
CA ARG A 533 -8.47 -12.77 -16.28
C ARG A 533 -9.78 -13.47 -16.63
N LYS A 534 -10.42 -14.05 -15.63
CA LYS A 534 -11.78 -14.59 -15.71
C LYS A 534 -12.81 -13.61 -15.15
N LEU A 535 -12.48 -12.93 -14.06
CA LEU A 535 -13.33 -11.91 -13.47
C LEU A 535 -13.51 -10.73 -14.39
N GLN A 536 -14.74 -10.27 -14.53
CA GLN A 536 -15.04 -8.96 -15.09
C GLN A 536 -14.69 -7.89 -14.05
N VAL A 537 -14.36 -6.71 -14.51
CA VAL A 537 -14.07 -5.56 -13.65
C VAL A 537 -15.02 -4.43 -13.99
N ARG A 538 -15.85 -4.09 -13.04
CA ARG A 538 -16.79 -2.98 -13.08
C ARG A 538 -16.31 -1.84 -12.18
N THR A 539 -16.99 -0.73 -12.23
CA THR A 539 -16.70 0.45 -11.42
C THR A 539 -17.87 0.84 -10.53
N ASN A 540 -17.54 1.48 -9.40
CA ASN A 540 -18.51 2.20 -8.57
C ASN A 540 -18.51 3.66 -9.06
N ALA A 541 -19.59 4.12 -9.64
CA ALA A 541 -19.70 5.46 -10.21
C ALA A 541 -21.12 5.98 -10.12
N ASP A 542 -21.25 7.24 -9.77
CA ASP A 542 -22.53 7.91 -9.54
C ASP A 542 -22.75 9.09 -10.50
N THR A 543 -21.72 9.46 -11.27
CA THR A 543 -21.76 10.56 -12.24
C THR A 543 -21.31 10.12 -13.63
N PRO A 544 -21.75 10.79 -14.69
CA PRO A 544 -21.27 10.52 -16.04
C PRO A 544 -19.76 10.69 -16.22
N ALA A 545 -19.18 11.70 -15.59
CA ALA A 545 -17.73 11.97 -15.65
C ALA A 545 -16.90 10.82 -15.07
N ASP A 546 -17.27 10.32 -13.89
CA ASP A 546 -16.61 9.16 -13.27
C ASP A 546 -16.77 7.92 -14.13
N THR A 547 -17.95 7.73 -14.72
CA THR A 547 -18.24 6.61 -15.62
C THR A 547 -17.36 6.64 -16.85
N GLU A 548 -17.26 7.79 -17.52
CA GLU A 548 -16.39 7.96 -18.69
C GLU A 548 -14.93 7.69 -18.37
N ASN A 549 -14.45 8.20 -17.24
CA ASN A 549 -13.09 7.96 -16.78
C ASN A 549 -12.83 6.47 -16.52
N ALA A 550 -13.75 5.82 -15.82
CA ALA A 550 -13.65 4.39 -15.54
C ALA A 550 -13.65 3.54 -16.81
N VAL A 551 -14.51 3.88 -17.78
CA VAL A 551 -14.57 3.19 -19.09
C VAL A 551 -13.24 3.35 -19.84
N LYS A 552 -12.63 4.53 -19.80
CA LYS A 552 -11.29 4.76 -20.37
C LYS A 552 -10.22 3.90 -19.71
N LEU A 553 -10.36 3.66 -18.41
CA LEU A 553 -9.45 2.80 -17.64
C LEU A 553 -9.78 1.31 -17.78
N GLY A 554 -10.80 0.95 -18.55
CA GLY A 554 -11.15 -0.41 -18.90
C GLY A 554 -12.29 -1.04 -18.10
N ALA A 555 -13.10 -0.26 -17.41
CA ALA A 555 -14.30 -0.77 -16.74
C ALA A 555 -15.30 -1.34 -17.73
N GLU A 556 -15.86 -2.49 -17.42
CA GLU A 556 -16.81 -3.23 -18.27
C GLU A 556 -18.29 -2.92 -17.94
N GLY A 557 -18.51 -2.08 -16.98
CA GLY A 557 -19.83 -1.64 -16.54
C GLY A 557 -19.75 -0.96 -15.19
N ILE A 558 -20.92 -0.64 -14.64
CA ILE A 558 -21.05 -0.13 -13.28
C ILE A 558 -21.59 -1.26 -12.40
N GLY A 559 -20.85 -1.60 -11.35
CA GLY A 559 -21.26 -2.58 -10.35
C GLY A 559 -22.02 -1.96 -9.17
N LEU A 560 -21.89 -0.65 -8.99
CA LEU A 560 -22.62 0.11 -7.97
C LEU A 560 -22.83 1.55 -8.43
N CYS A 561 -24.09 1.90 -8.65
CA CYS A 561 -24.55 3.27 -8.79
C CYS A 561 -25.42 3.59 -7.57
N ARG A 562 -24.96 4.52 -6.74
CA ARG A 562 -25.64 4.93 -5.50
C ARG A 562 -26.56 6.09 -5.80
N THR A 563 -27.86 5.84 -5.82
CA THR A 563 -28.86 6.85 -6.22
C THR A 563 -28.99 8.02 -5.23
N GLU A 564 -28.64 7.81 -3.96
CA GLU A 564 -28.63 8.89 -2.97
C GLU A 564 -27.70 10.05 -3.33
N HIS A 565 -26.57 9.77 -3.97
CA HIS A 565 -25.62 10.81 -4.40
C HIS A 565 -26.19 11.74 -5.47
N MET A 566 -27.22 11.31 -6.18
CA MET A 566 -27.91 12.13 -7.19
C MET A 566 -28.80 13.20 -6.58
N PHE A 567 -29.11 13.12 -5.28
CA PHE A 567 -30.04 14.03 -4.59
C PHE A 567 -29.39 15.20 -3.88
N PHE A 568 -28.08 15.22 -3.73
CA PHE A 568 -27.36 16.27 -2.99
C PHE A 568 -27.11 17.56 -3.76
N ASP A 569 -27.46 17.59 -5.04
CA ASP A 569 -27.37 18.81 -5.85
C ASP A 569 -28.26 19.95 -5.24
N PRO A 570 -27.79 21.21 -5.20
CA PRO A 570 -28.52 22.33 -4.63
C PRO A 570 -29.94 22.56 -5.15
N GLU A 571 -30.20 22.19 -6.43
CA GLU A 571 -31.54 22.29 -7.01
C GLU A 571 -32.48 21.16 -6.55
N ARG A 572 -31.90 20.02 -6.18
CA ARG A 572 -32.65 18.79 -5.87
C ARG A 572 -32.88 18.58 -4.39
N ILE A 573 -31.93 18.98 -3.54
CA ILE A 573 -31.99 18.73 -2.10
C ILE A 573 -33.24 19.32 -1.44
N PRO A 574 -33.74 20.51 -1.78
CA PRO A 574 -35.01 21.01 -1.24
C PRO A 574 -36.20 20.11 -1.58
N LYS A 575 -36.22 19.49 -2.76
CA LYS A 575 -37.29 18.62 -3.21
C LYS A 575 -37.32 17.28 -2.48
N ILE A 576 -36.15 16.70 -2.21
CA ILE A 576 -36.04 15.46 -1.40
C ILE A 576 -36.42 15.74 0.06
N ARG A 577 -36.01 16.88 0.61
CA ARG A 577 -36.39 17.31 1.96
C ARG A 577 -37.90 17.48 2.09
N LYS A 578 -38.55 18.04 1.08
CA LYS A 578 -40.00 18.19 1.03
C LYS A 578 -40.71 16.82 0.98
N MET A 579 -40.21 15.89 0.23
CA MET A 579 -40.67 14.50 0.21
C MET A 579 -40.59 13.84 1.59
N ILE A 580 -39.40 13.96 2.24
CA ILE A 580 -39.10 13.35 3.53
C ILE A 580 -40.06 13.88 4.63
N LEU A 581 -40.34 15.18 4.64
CA LEU A 581 -41.16 15.84 5.68
C LEU A 581 -42.67 15.84 5.37
N SER A 582 -43.08 15.26 4.26
CA SER A 582 -44.51 15.16 3.90
C SER A 582 -45.25 14.17 4.81
N ASP A 583 -46.41 14.55 5.30
CA ASP A 583 -47.21 13.75 6.24
C ASP A 583 -48.13 12.73 5.55
N THR A 584 -48.44 12.94 4.28
CA THR A 584 -49.35 12.08 3.51
C THR A 584 -48.67 11.43 2.32
N GLN A 585 -49.21 10.29 1.90
CA GLN A 585 -48.73 9.58 0.73
C GLN A 585 -48.86 10.46 -0.53
N GLU A 586 -49.95 11.17 -0.67
CA GLU A 586 -50.23 12.06 -1.81
C GLU A 586 -49.20 13.20 -1.89
N ALA A 587 -48.85 13.79 -0.78
CA ALA A 587 -47.81 14.83 -0.70
C ALA A 587 -46.44 14.27 -1.05
N ARG A 588 -46.10 13.06 -0.58
CA ARG A 588 -44.84 12.39 -0.95
C ARG A 588 -44.77 12.09 -2.42
N GLU A 589 -45.85 11.52 -2.99
CA GLU A 589 -45.90 11.22 -4.42
C GLU A 589 -45.75 12.47 -5.26
N ALA A 590 -46.37 13.58 -4.86
CA ALA A 590 -46.23 14.87 -5.55
C ALA A 590 -44.79 15.37 -5.55
N ALA A 591 -44.10 15.29 -4.39
CA ALA A 591 -42.69 15.64 -4.27
C ALA A 591 -41.78 14.72 -5.09
N LEU A 592 -42.06 13.42 -5.09
CA LEU A 592 -41.29 12.43 -5.87
C LEU A 592 -41.48 12.65 -7.39
N MET A 593 -42.66 13.10 -7.84
CA MET A 593 -42.86 13.43 -9.24
C MET A 593 -42.03 14.64 -9.69
N GLU A 594 -41.70 15.54 -8.79
CA GLU A 594 -40.76 16.64 -9.08
C GLU A 594 -39.32 16.14 -9.22
N LEU A 595 -38.95 15.06 -8.51
CA LEU A 595 -37.62 14.45 -8.56
C LEU A 595 -37.45 13.51 -9.76
N LEU A 596 -38.49 12.92 -10.25
CA LEU A 596 -38.47 11.93 -11.34
C LEU A 596 -37.71 12.41 -12.59
N PRO A 597 -37.93 13.61 -13.14
CA PRO A 597 -37.18 14.08 -14.31
C PRO A 597 -35.68 14.14 -14.08
N TYR A 598 -35.24 14.54 -12.90
CA TYR A 598 -33.82 14.62 -12.54
C TYR A 598 -33.17 13.23 -12.52
N GLN A 599 -33.79 12.27 -11.85
CA GLN A 599 -33.32 10.88 -11.79
C GLN A 599 -33.27 10.24 -13.17
N LYS A 600 -34.31 10.43 -13.96
CA LYS A 600 -34.37 9.91 -15.34
C LYS A 600 -33.22 10.46 -16.19
N GLU A 601 -32.99 11.75 -16.16
CA GLU A 601 -31.91 12.37 -16.94
C GLU A 601 -30.51 11.90 -16.44
N ASP A 602 -30.35 11.70 -15.13
CA ASP A 602 -29.12 11.15 -14.59
C ASP A 602 -28.86 9.74 -15.12
N PHE A 603 -29.86 8.86 -15.09
CA PHE A 603 -29.73 7.51 -15.61
C PHE A 603 -29.48 7.50 -17.11
N LYS A 604 -30.14 8.38 -17.86
CA LYS A 604 -29.87 8.52 -19.30
C LYS A 604 -28.43 8.91 -19.57
N ALA A 605 -27.90 9.90 -18.84
CA ALA A 605 -26.52 10.34 -18.98
C ALA A 605 -25.53 9.22 -18.62
N MET A 606 -25.81 8.46 -17.57
CA MET A 606 -24.99 7.30 -17.17
C MET A 606 -25.00 6.21 -18.23
N TYR A 607 -26.15 5.85 -18.77
CA TYR A 607 -26.28 4.87 -19.85
C TYR A 607 -25.57 5.29 -21.13
N LYS A 608 -25.63 6.57 -21.48
CA LYS A 608 -24.90 7.11 -22.63
C LYS A 608 -23.38 7.03 -22.43
N ALA A 609 -22.91 7.36 -21.23
CA ALA A 609 -21.48 7.24 -20.87
C ALA A 609 -21.01 5.79 -20.92
N LEU A 610 -21.86 4.84 -20.55
CA LEU A 610 -21.55 3.40 -20.58
C LEU A 610 -21.52 2.79 -21.98
N LYS A 611 -22.14 3.41 -22.95
CA LYS A 611 -22.15 2.92 -24.36
C LYS A 611 -22.62 1.47 -24.49
N GLY A 612 -23.70 1.11 -23.83
CA GLY A 612 -24.28 -0.23 -23.86
C GLY A 612 -23.77 -1.20 -22.79
N ARG A 613 -22.80 -0.79 -21.97
CA ARG A 613 -22.33 -1.61 -20.84
C ARG A 613 -23.35 -1.66 -19.71
N PRO A 614 -23.39 -2.72 -18.90
CA PRO A 614 -24.36 -2.86 -17.81
C PRO A 614 -24.14 -1.88 -16.68
N MET A 615 -25.24 -1.56 -15.97
CA MET A 615 -25.21 -0.76 -14.74
C MET A 615 -26.11 -1.38 -13.69
N THR A 616 -25.53 -1.68 -12.53
CA THR A 616 -26.27 -2.07 -11.33
C THR A 616 -26.62 -0.82 -10.53
N ILE A 617 -27.93 -0.57 -10.40
CA ILE A 617 -28.47 0.62 -9.74
C ILE A 617 -28.98 0.23 -8.36
N ARG A 618 -28.34 0.77 -7.31
CA ARG A 618 -28.83 0.60 -5.95
C ARG A 618 -29.89 1.64 -5.63
N TYR A 619 -31.06 1.17 -5.22
CA TYR A 619 -32.11 2.04 -4.77
C TYR A 619 -31.75 2.74 -3.46
N LEU A 620 -32.50 3.77 -3.09
CA LEU A 620 -32.22 4.64 -1.96
C LEU A 620 -31.87 3.83 -0.71
N ASP A 621 -30.66 4.04 -0.17
CA ASP A 621 -30.10 3.24 0.94
C ASP A 621 -30.01 3.99 2.28
N PRO A 622 -29.50 5.24 2.36
CA PRO A 622 -29.30 5.87 3.65
C PRO A 622 -30.58 6.25 4.35
N PRO A 623 -30.56 6.38 5.69
CA PRO A 623 -31.71 6.90 6.44
C PRO A 623 -32.08 8.31 6.00
N LEU A 624 -33.37 8.63 6.10
CA LEU A 624 -33.90 9.93 5.64
C LEU A 624 -33.32 11.11 6.40
N HIS A 625 -32.91 10.94 7.67
CA HIS A 625 -32.30 12.01 8.44
C HIS A 625 -30.99 12.57 7.86
N GLU A 626 -30.28 11.80 7.01
CA GLU A 626 -29.07 12.30 6.33
C GLU A 626 -29.35 13.42 5.32
N PHE A 627 -30.57 13.54 4.86
CA PHE A 627 -30.99 14.58 3.90
C PHE A 627 -31.60 15.83 4.57
N VAL A 628 -31.99 15.74 5.84
CA VAL A 628 -32.67 16.85 6.50
C VAL A 628 -31.71 18.03 6.72
N PRO A 629 -32.24 19.27 6.69
CA PRO A 629 -31.40 20.45 6.86
C PRO A 629 -30.89 20.58 8.31
N THR A 630 -29.66 21.02 8.43
CA THR A 630 -29.01 21.32 9.72
C THR A 630 -28.83 22.82 9.92
N GLU A 631 -28.65 23.55 8.82
CA GLU A 631 -28.48 25.01 8.84
C GLU A 631 -29.79 25.73 9.02
N GLU A 632 -29.80 26.79 9.85
CA GLU A 632 -31.00 27.58 10.15
C GLU A 632 -31.65 28.18 8.92
N ALA A 633 -30.85 28.72 8.02
CA ALA A 633 -31.36 29.30 6.75
C ALA A 633 -32.11 28.28 5.89
N ASP A 634 -31.58 27.05 5.81
CA ASP A 634 -32.23 25.97 5.04
C ASP A 634 -33.52 25.51 5.69
N ILE A 635 -33.57 25.47 7.03
CA ILE A 635 -34.77 25.13 7.80
C ILE A 635 -35.87 26.18 7.54
N GLU A 636 -35.50 27.45 7.56
CA GLU A 636 -36.45 28.57 7.29
C GLU A 636 -36.97 28.54 5.85
N ALA A 637 -36.06 28.28 4.88
CA ALA A 637 -36.44 28.18 3.48
C ALA A 637 -37.41 27.00 3.24
N LEU A 638 -37.15 25.86 3.84
CA LEU A 638 -37.99 24.67 3.74
C LEU A 638 -39.35 24.89 4.44
N ALA A 639 -39.38 25.54 5.59
CA ALA A 639 -40.61 25.90 6.29
C ALA A 639 -41.50 26.78 5.43
N LYS A 640 -40.93 27.79 4.81
CA LYS A 640 -41.65 28.68 3.92
C LYS A 640 -42.24 27.95 2.70
N ASP A 641 -41.44 27.07 2.08
CA ASP A 641 -41.89 26.29 0.90
C ASP A 641 -43.00 25.30 1.26
N MET A 642 -43.00 24.74 2.45
CA MET A 642 -43.99 23.77 2.91
C MET A 642 -45.20 24.41 3.62
N GLY A 643 -45.18 25.71 3.85
CA GLY A 643 -46.23 26.39 4.62
C GLY A 643 -46.23 26.02 6.11
N LEU A 644 -45.08 25.67 6.67
CA LEU A 644 -44.90 25.30 8.04
C LEU A 644 -44.12 26.38 8.80
N THR A 645 -44.16 26.32 10.12
CA THR A 645 -43.27 27.16 10.96
C THR A 645 -41.87 26.52 11.06
N LYS A 646 -40.87 27.32 11.34
CA LYS A 646 -39.50 26.87 11.61
C LYS A 646 -39.44 25.77 12.67
N GLU A 647 -40.20 25.97 13.75
CA GLU A 647 -40.27 25.05 14.89
C GLU A 647 -40.90 23.71 14.48
N GLN A 648 -41.90 23.73 13.60
CA GLN A 648 -42.49 22.49 13.07
C GLN A 648 -41.53 21.69 12.21
N VAL A 649 -40.78 22.36 11.36
CA VAL A 649 -39.73 21.73 10.54
C VAL A 649 -38.63 21.16 11.43
N GLN A 650 -38.16 21.92 12.42
CA GLN A 650 -37.12 21.46 13.34
C GLN A 650 -37.59 20.24 14.14
N GLN A 651 -38.83 20.21 14.59
CA GLN A 651 -39.39 19.07 15.28
C GLN A 651 -39.44 17.83 14.41
N LYS A 652 -39.90 17.94 13.15
CA LYS A 652 -39.93 16.84 12.20
C LYS A 652 -38.53 16.29 11.92
N CYS A 653 -37.53 17.15 11.78
CA CYS A 653 -36.13 16.74 11.62
C CYS A 653 -35.63 15.99 12.84
N ASN A 654 -35.96 16.47 14.05
CA ASN A 654 -35.54 15.82 15.29
C ASN A 654 -36.17 14.43 15.46
N GLU A 655 -37.44 14.26 15.04
CA GLU A 655 -38.15 12.97 15.06
C GLU A 655 -37.53 11.93 14.14
N LEU A 656 -36.89 12.37 13.06
CA LEU A 656 -36.19 11.49 12.10
C LEU A 656 -34.81 11.09 12.58
N HIS A 657 -34.27 11.75 13.59
CA HIS A 657 -32.92 11.46 14.10
C HIS A 657 -32.83 10.02 14.65
N GLU A 658 -31.86 9.26 14.18
CA GLU A 658 -31.63 7.89 14.62
C GLU A 658 -30.36 7.79 15.46
N PHE A 659 -30.43 7.05 16.57
CA PHE A 659 -29.27 6.81 17.45
C PHE A 659 -28.20 5.93 16.79
N ASN A 660 -28.62 4.99 15.97
CA ASN A 660 -27.74 4.11 15.21
C ASN A 660 -28.22 4.04 13.76
N PRO A 661 -27.82 4.98 12.92
CA PRO A 661 -28.27 5.06 11.51
C PRO A 661 -27.97 3.79 10.70
N MET A 662 -26.85 3.12 10.99
CA MET A 662 -26.44 1.91 10.27
C MET A 662 -27.42 0.75 10.47
N MET A 663 -28.10 0.69 11.60
CA MET A 663 -29.05 -0.35 12.01
C MET A 663 -30.52 0.11 11.93
N GLY A 664 -30.74 1.31 11.39
CA GLY A 664 -32.03 1.99 11.47
C GLY A 664 -32.97 1.80 10.27
N HIS A 665 -33.78 2.81 10.08
CA HIS A 665 -34.80 2.88 9.02
C HIS A 665 -34.17 3.33 7.69
N ARG A 666 -33.59 2.39 7.00
CA ARG A 666 -32.86 2.61 5.74
C ARG A 666 -33.03 1.45 4.75
N GLY A 667 -32.59 1.61 3.53
CA GLY A 667 -32.56 0.58 2.50
C GLY A 667 -33.95 0.04 2.18
N CYS A 668 -34.09 -1.27 2.10
CA CYS A 668 -35.35 -1.95 1.80
C CYS A 668 -36.44 -1.63 2.84
N ARG A 669 -36.06 -1.28 4.06
CA ARG A 669 -37.00 -0.90 5.14
C ARG A 669 -37.76 0.38 4.77
N LEU A 670 -37.06 1.34 4.12
CA LEU A 670 -37.69 2.54 3.55
C LEU A 670 -38.63 2.18 2.41
N ALA A 671 -38.22 1.27 1.53
CA ALA A 671 -39.03 0.84 0.40
C ALA A 671 -40.30 0.08 0.83
N VAL A 672 -40.25 -0.60 1.97
CA VAL A 672 -41.43 -1.26 2.56
C VAL A 672 -42.36 -0.21 3.19
N THR A 673 -41.82 0.73 3.94
CA THR A 673 -42.62 1.78 4.60
C THR A 673 -43.17 2.80 3.61
N PHE A 674 -42.36 3.19 2.61
CA PHE A 674 -42.70 4.20 1.59
C PHE A 674 -42.48 3.62 0.18
N PRO A 675 -43.37 2.71 -0.29
CA PRO A 675 -43.19 2.04 -1.62
C PRO A 675 -43.18 3.03 -2.79
N GLU A 676 -43.72 4.21 -2.62
CA GLU A 676 -43.73 5.25 -3.65
C GLU A 676 -42.32 5.71 -4.05
N ILE A 677 -41.32 5.58 -3.17
CA ILE A 677 -39.93 5.87 -3.51
C ILE A 677 -39.42 4.86 -4.55
N ALA A 678 -39.66 3.58 -4.31
CA ALA A 678 -39.28 2.52 -5.27
C ALA A 678 -40.01 2.63 -6.58
N LYS A 679 -41.29 3.04 -6.57
CA LYS A 679 -42.06 3.32 -7.77
C LYS A 679 -41.45 4.43 -8.61
N MET A 680 -41.07 5.54 -7.97
CA MET A 680 -40.43 6.67 -8.67
C MET A 680 -39.13 6.25 -9.30
N GLN A 681 -38.26 5.58 -8.52
CA GLN A 681 -36.96 5.14 -9.02
C GLN A 681 -37.09 4.13 -10.17
N THR A 682 -38.03 3.19 -10.07
CA THR A 682 -38.28 2.21 -11.14
C THR A 682 -38.76 2.89 -12.41
N ARG A 683 -39.69 3.84 -12.29
CA ARG A 683 -40.15 4.61 -13.44
C ARG A 683 -39.01 5.36 -14.10
N ALA A 684 -38.16 6.03 -13.32
CA ALA A 684 -36.97 6.73 -13.82
C ALA A 684 -36.01 5.80 -14.57
N VAL A 685 -35.71 4.63 -14.01
CA VAL A 685 -34.80 3.64 -14.62
C VAL A 685 -35.37 3.12 -15.95
N ILE A 686 -36.61 2.68 -15.96
CA ILE A 686 -37.23 2.08 -17.16
C ILE A 686 -37.44 3.13 -18.25
N GLU A 687 -37.93 4.31 -17.94
CA GLU A 687 -38.05 5.40 -18.90
C GLU A 687 -36.68 5.79 -19.48
N ALA A 688 -35.65 5.93 -18.65
CA ALA A 688 -34.30 6.24 -19.11
C ALA A 688 -33.73 5.17 -20.06
N ALA A 689 -33.91 3.90 -19.72
CA ALA A 689 -33.47 2.78 -20.57
C ALA A 689 -34.17 2.75 -21.91
N ILE A 690 -35.49 2.98 -21.93
CA ILE A 690 -36.28 3.04 -23.16
C ILE A 690 -35.86 4.21 -24.04
N GLU A 691 -35.70 5.41 -23.44
CA GLU A 691 -35.32 6.62 -24.19
C GLU A 691 -33.91 6.49 -24.78
N VAL A 692 -32.97 5.92 -24.04
CA VAL A 692 -31.60 5.70 -24.54
C VAL A 692 -31.58 4.64 -25.64
N LYS A 693 -32.41 3.61 -25.57
CA LYS A 693 -32.57 2.64 -26.65
C LYS A 693 -33.06 3.30 -27.93
N GLU A 694 -34.05 4.20 -27.83
CA GLU A 694 -34.56 4.94 -28.97
C GLU A 694 -33.55 5.93 -29.54
N GLU A 695 -32.85 6.65 -28.69
CA GLU A 695 -31.89 7.70 -29.09
C GLU A 695 -30.55 7.16 -29.60
N CYS A 696 -30.02 6.10 -28.98
CA CYS A 696 -28.68 5.61 -29.21
C CYS A 696 -28.58 4.17 -29.75
N ASP A 697 -29.70 3.46 -29.85
CA ASP A 697 -29.79 2.04 -30.24
C ASP A 697 -28.96 1.11 -29.36
N TYR A 698 -28.82 1.44 -28.04
CA TYR A 698 -28.19 0.57 -27.06
C TYR A 698 -29.24 -0.39 -26.48
N ASP A 699 -28.89 -1.69 -26.44
CA ASP A 699 -29.74 -2.72 -25.84
C ASP A 699 -29.45 -2.80 -24.33
N ILE A 700 -30.13 -1.93 -23.59
CA ILE A 700 -29.92 -1.78 -22.15
C ILE A 700 -30.80 -2.74 -21.37
N VAL A 701 -30.16 -3.50 -20.48
CA VAL A 701 -30.82 -4.39 -19.51
C VAL A 701 -30.53 -3.84 -18.12
N PRO A 702 -31.42 -3.04 -17.55
CA PRO A 702 -31.24 -2.50 -16.20
C PRO A 702 -31.07 -3.60 -15.15
N GLU A 703 -30.12 -3.41 -14.24
CA GLU A 703 -29.90 -4.26 -13.08
C GLU A 703 -30.29 -3.47 -11.82
N ILE A 704 -31.45 -3.77 -11.28
CA ILE A 704 -32.02 -3.05 -10.13
C ILE A 704 -31.65 -3.80 -8.85
N MET A 705 -30.99 -3.14 -7.92
CA MET A 705 -30.48 -3.72 -6.69
C MET A 705 -31.18 -3.14 -5.47
N ILE A 706 -31.78 -4.00 -4.68
CA ILE A 706 -32.45 -3.64 -3.43
C ILE A 706 -31.49 -3.81 -2.28
N PRO A 707 -31.14 -2.73 -1.55
CA PRO A 707 -30.17 -2.80 -0.46
C PRO A 707 -30.78 -3.31 0.84
N LEU A 708 -29.93 -3.80 1.73
CA LEU A 708 -30.23 -4.12 3.14
C LEU A 708 -31.28 -5.21 3.34
N VAL A 709 -31.44 -6.09 2.39
CA VAL A 709 -32.38 -7.21 2.48
C VAL A 709 -31.85 -8.27 3.47
N GLY A 710 -32.68 -8.65 4.43
CA GLY A 710 -32.38 -9.71 5.39
C GLY A 710 -33.36 -10.88 5.35
N ASP A 711 -34.47 -10.73 4.62
CA ASP A 711 -35.53 -11.72 4.49
C ASP A 711 -36.07 -11.79 3.05
N LYS A 712 -36.33 -12.98 2.57
CA LYS A 712 -36.93 -13.22 1.26
C LYS A 712 -38.20 -12.40 1.04
N LYS A 713 -39.03 -12.25 2.05
CA LYS A 713 -40.30 -11.54 1.96
C LYS A 713 -40.12 -10.03 1.79
N GLU A 714 -39.07 -9.45 2.36
CA GLU A 714 -38.70 -8.05 2.11
C GLU A 714 -38.41 -7.84 0.63
N LEU A 715 -37.55 -8.68 0.06
CA LEU A 715 -37.22 -8.60 -1.37
C LEU A 715 -38.43 -8.82 -2.25
N LYS A 716 -39.25 -9.82 -1.96
CA LYS A 716 -40.45 -10.09 -2.71
C LYS A 716 -41.43 -8.90 -2.73
N PHE A 717 -41.63 -8.25 -1.57
CA PHE A 717 -42.47 -7.07 -1.46
C PHE A 717 -41.98 -5.93 -2.39
N VAL A 718 -40.71 -5.58 -2.27
CA VAL A 718 -40.13 -4.49 -3.08
C VAL A 718 -40.04 -4.89 -4.54
N LYS A 719 -39.68 -6.13 -4.84
CA LYS A 719 -39.65 -6.62 -6.24
C LYS A 719 -41.02 -6.55 -6.88
N THR A 720 -42.10 -6.87 -6.16
CA THR A 720 -43.45 -6.73 -6.68
C THR A 720 -43.77 -5.29 -7.06
N VAL A 721 -43.38 -4.31 -6.23
CA VAL A 721 -43.53 -2.88 -6.52
C VAL A 721 -42.75 -2.51 -7.78
N VAL A 722 -41.53 -3.00 -7.91
CA VAL A 722 -40.67 -2.77 -9.09
C VAL A 722 -41.29 -3.38 -10.35
N ASP A 723 -41.73 -4.62 -10.32
CA ASP A 723 -42.29 -5.33 -11.46
C ASP A 723 -43.61 -4.69 -11.93
N ASP A 724 -44.48 -4.34 -11.00
CA ASP A 724 -45.76 -3.68 -11.33
C ASP A 724 -45.53 -2.30 -11.97
N THR A 725 -44.62 -1.53 -11.45
CA THR A 725 -44.26 -0.21 -11.99
C THR A 725 -43.57 -0.34 -13.35
N ALA A 726 -42.63 -1.27 -13.50
CA ALA A 726 -41.96 -1.50 -14.79
C ALA A 726 -42.95 -1.90 -15.87
N LYS A 727 -43.88 -2.80 -15.55
CA LYS A 727 -44.93 -3.22 -16.47
C LYS A 727 -45.80 -2.04 -16.87
N GLN A 728 -46.21 -1.22 -15.90
CA GLN A 728 -47.03 -0.04 -16.19
C GLN A 728 -46.30 0.94 -17.14
N VAL A 729 -45.04 1.22 -16.91
CA VAL A 729 -44.27 2.12 -17.78
C VAL A 729 -44.06 1.52 -19.16
N MET A 730 -43.76 0.25 -19.28
CA MET A 730 -43.62 -0.40 -20.58
C MET A 730 -44.92 -0.47 -21.38
N ASP A 731 -46.04 -0.70 -20.69
CA ASP A 731 -47.39 -0.67 -21.32
C ASP A 731 -47.76 0.73 -21.81
N GLU A 732 -47.47 1.78 -21.03
CA GLU A 732 -47.68 3.18 -21.41
C GLU A 732 -46.83 3.57 -22.65
N LYS A 733 -45.59 3.15 -22.69
CA LYS A 733 -44.65 3.45 -23.79
C LYS A 733 -44.76 2.48 -24.96
N LYS A 734 -45.41 1.34 -24.78
CA LYS A 734 -45.54 0.24 -25.77
C LYS A 734 -44.18 -0.28 -26.25
N ILE A 735 -43.19 -0.19 -25.38
CA ILE A 735 -41.82 -0.72 -25.59
C ILE A 735 -41.50 -1.60 -24.41
N TYR A 736 -41.08 -2.83 -24.67
CA TYR A 736 -40.79 -3.84 -23.67
C TYR A 736 -39.28 -4.13 -23.66
N ILE A 737 -38.66 -3.95 -22.51
CA ILE A 737 -37.25 -4.21 -22.30
C ILE A 737 -37.07 -5.27 -21.21
N ASN A 738 -35.94 -5.96 -21.25
CA ASN A 738 -35.55 -6.86 -20.18
C ASN A 738 -34.89 -6.05 -19.06
N TYR A 739 -35.11 -6.48 -17.84
CA TYR A 739 -34.41 -5.95 -16.67
C TYR A 739 -34.29 -7.07 -15.63
N HIS A 740 -33.35 -6.90 -14.69
CA HIS A 740 -33.16 -7.84 -13.58
C HIS A 740 -33.34 -7.11 -12.25
N VAL A 741 -33.91 -7.85 -11.29
CA VAL A 741 -34.02 -7.39 -9.90
C VAL A 741 -33.21 -8.33 -9.01
N GLY A 742 -32.23 -7.80 -8.32
CA GLY A 742 -31.40 -8.55 -7.39
C GLY A 742 -31.25 -7.79 -6.08
N THR A 743 -30.35 -8.27 -5.27
CA THR A 743 -30.12 -7.69 -3.94
C THR A 743 -28.65 -7.56 -3.61
N MET A 744 -28.35 -6.63 -2.70
CA MET A 744 -27.06 -6.55 -2.04
C MET A 744 -27.07 -7.52 -0.86
N ILE A 745 -26.09 -8.42 -0.82
CA ILE A 745 -25.85 -9.29 0.34
C ILE A 745 -24.88 -8.53 1.26
N GLU A 746 -25.41 -7.95 2.29
CA GLU A 746 -24.64 -7.10 3.23
C GLU A 746 -25.03 -7.31 4.69
N ILE A 747 -26.06 -8.12 4.94
CA ILE A 747 -26.48 -8.54 6.27
C ILE A 747 -26.08 -10.01 6.47
N PRO A 748 -25.45 -10.39 7.59
CA PRO A 748 -25.09 -11.78 7.84
C PRO A 748 -26.27 -12.76 7.71
N ARG A 749 -27.46 -12.37 8.15
CA ARG A 749 -28.68 -13.19 7.99
C ARG A 749 -28.99 -13.45 6.52
N ALA A 750 -28.79 -12.50 5.65
CA ALA A 750 -28.99 -12.68 4.20
C ALA A 750 -28.01 -13.70 3.62
N ALA A 751 -26.76 -13.68 4.06
CA ALA A 751 -25.76 -14.68 3.66
C ALA A 751 -26.14 -16.09 4.12
N LEU A 752 -26.64 -16.22 5.33
CA LEU A 752 -27.11 -17.51 5.88
C LEU A 752 -28.35 -18.06 5.15
N LEU A 753 -29.22 -17.21 4.66
CA LEU A 753 -30.46 -17.54 3.96
C LEU A 753 -30.41 -17.25 2.45
N ALA A 754 -29.21 -17.25 1.88
CA ALA A 754 -29.00 -16.89 0.49
C ALA A 754 -29.75 -17.80 -0.51
N ASP A 755 -29.92 -19.07 -0.18
CA ASP A 755 -30.72 -20.03 -0.94
C ASP A 755 -32.19 -19.60 -1.08
N GLU A 756 -32.80 -19.13 0.01
CA GLU A 756 -34.17 -18.63 0.01
C GLU A 756 -34.28 -17.29 -0.74
N ILE A 757 -33.34 -16.38 -0.50
CA ILE A 757 -33.32 -15.06 -1.15
C ILE A 757 -33.12 -15.19 -2.66
N ALA A 758 -32.31 -16.16 -3.11
CA ALA A 758 -32.11 -16.43 -4.53
C ALA A 758 -33.35 -16.94 -5.29
N GLU A 759 -34.39 -17.35 -4.59
CA GLU A 759 -35.67 -17.65 -5.24
C GLU A 759 -36.30 -16.40 -5.85
N GLU A 760 -36.07 -15.22 -5.26
CA GLU A 760 -36.56 -13.92 -5.72
C GLU A 760 -35.47 -13.08 -6.41
N ALA A 761 -34.21 -13.17 -5.96
CA ALA A 761 -33.11 -12.39 -6.51
C ALA A 761 -32.55 -13.03 -7.80
N GLU A 762 -32.40 -12.24 -8.83
CA GLU A 762 -31.79 -12.65 -10.10
C GLU A 762 -30.27 -12.45 -10.11
N PHE A 763 -29.74 -11.70 -9.16
CA PHE A 763 -28.30 -11.53 -8.93
C PHE A 763 -28.04 -11.16 -7.47
N PHE A 764 -26.78 -11.39 -7.02
CA PHE A 764 -26.28 -10.90 -5.75
C PHE A 764 -25.08 -9.98 -5.99
N SER A 765 -25.03 -8.88 -5.23
CA SER A 765 -23.82 -8.07 -5.09
C SER A 765 -23.45 -8.01 -3.61
N PHE A 766 -22.24 -8.37 -3.26
CA PHE A 766 -21.79 -8.35 -1.88
C PHE A 766 -21.39 -6.94 -1.46
N GLY A 767 -22.14 -6.35 -0.54
CA GLY A 767 -21.85 -5.07 0.11
C GLY A 767 -20.92 -5.31 1.31
N THR A 768 -19.65 -5.53 1.05
CA THR A 768 -18.70 -5.99 2.05
C THR A 768 -18.39 -4.97 3.15
N ASN A 769 -18.67 -3.69 2.94
CA ASN A 769 -18.51 -2.68 3.99
C ASN A 769 -19.48 -2.96 5.16
N ASP A 770 -20.78 -3.04 4.86
CA ASP A 770 -21.81 -3.35 5.87
C ASP A 770 -21.69 -4.78 6.39
N LEU A 771 -21.39 -5.73 5.53
CA LEU A 771 -21.19 -7.11 5.94
C LEU A 771 -20.04 -7.25 6.94
N THR A 772 -18.95 -6.52 6.72
CA THR A 772 -17.81 -6.46 7.64
C THR A 772 -18.21 -5.83 8.97
N GLN A 773 -18.90 -4.68 8.96
CA GLN A 773 -19.37 -4.02 10.18
C GLN A 773 -20.22 -4.94 11.03
N MET A 774 -21.18 -5.60 10.43
CA MET A 774 -22.11 -6.46 11.15
C MET A 774 -21.49 -7.78 11.61
N THR A 775 -20.50 -8.29 10.88
CA THR A 775 -19.80 -9.52 11.25
C THR A 775 -18.81 -9.27 12.39
N PHE A 776 -18.06 -8.18 12.36
CA PHE A 776 -17.18 -7.79 13.45
C PHE A 776 -17.91 -7.16 14.64
N GLY A 777 -19.09 -6.59 14.42
CA GLY A 777 -19.88 -5.97 15.48
C GLY A 777 -19.38 -4.59 15.87
N PHE A 778 -18.67 -3.86 15.00
CA PHE A 778 -18.28 -2.48 15.23
C PHE A 778 -18.50 -1.60 14.00
N SER A 779 -18.75 -0.33 14.25
CA SER A 779 -18.94 0.66 13.22
C SER A 779 -17.61 1.01 12.54
N ARG A 780 -17.62 1.12 11.23
CA ARG A 780 -16.51 1.61 10.41
C ARG A 780 -16.06 3.02 10.87
N ASP A 781 -17.01 3.88 11.18
CA ASP A 781 -16.73 5.26 11.58
C ASP A 781 -16.11 5.37 12.99
N ASP A 782 -16.43 4.43 13.87
CA ASP A 782 -15.92 4.41 15.24
C ASP A 782 -14.64 3.57 15.41
N ALA A 783 -14.36 2.67 14.50
CA ALA A 783 -13.27 1.70 14.60
C ALA A 783 -11.89 2.37 14.74
N GLY A 784 -11.69 3.53 14.16
CA GLY A 784 -10.45 4.30 14.27
C GLY A 784 -10.03 4.62 15.70
N LYS A 785 -10.97 4.61 16.65
CA LYS A 785 -10.69 4.89 18.05
C LYS A 785 -9.91 3.77 18.75
N PHE A 786 -9.98 2.53 18.26
CA PHE A 786 -9.34 1.37 18.91
C PHE A 786 -8.49 0.51 17.97
N LEU A 787 -8.65 0.57 16.66
CA LEU A 787 -7.92 -0.26 15.72
C LEU A 787 -6.40 -0.09 15.81
N SER A 788 -5.92 1.11 16.11
CA SER A 788 -4.48 1.36 16.30
C SER A 788 -3.91 0.48 17.42
N SER A 789 -4.62 0.39 18.56
CA SER A 789 -4.23 -0.48 19.68
C SER A 789 -4.26 -1.96 19.30
N TYR A 790 -5.19 -2.36 18.42
CA TYR A 790 -5.27 -3.74 17.92
C TYR A 790 -4.07 -4.09 17.03
N TYR A 791 -3.59 -3.14 16.22
CA TYR A 791 -2.38 -3.33 15.42
C TYR A 791 -1.13 -3.40 16.30
N GLU A 792 -1.00 -2.52 17.28
CA GLU A 792 0.10 -2.50 18.24
C GLU A 792 0.17 -3.78 19.06
N SER A 793 -0.99 -4.29 19.46
CA SER A 793 -1.12 -5.53 20.22
C SER A 793 -1.08 -6.80 19.35
N LYS A 794 -0.87 -6.66 18.06
CA LYS A 794 -0.81 -7.77 17.07
C LYS A 794 -2.10 -8.62 17.03
N ILE A 795 -3.25 -8.02 17.33
CA ILE A 795 -4.55 -8.68 17.25
C ILE A 795 -5.03 -8.74 15.80
N TYR A 796 -4.93 -7.61 15.09
CA TYR A 796 -5.18 -7.52 13.66
C TYR A 796 -3.91 -7.12 12.92
N GLU A 797 -3.67 -7.75 11.78
CA GLU A 797 -2.55 -7.43 10.88
C GLU A 797 -2.90 -6.30 9.90
N SER A 798 -4.17 -6.16 9.54
CA SER A 798 -4.64 -5.19 8.57
C SER A 798 -6.04 -4.68 8.92
N ASP A 799 -6.40 -3.53 8.34
CA ASP A 799 -7.74 -2.95 8.45
C ASP A 799 -8.75 -3.84 7.71
N PRO A 800 -9.76 -4.40 8.40
CA PRO A 800 -10.75 -5.27 7.78
C PRO A 800 -11.65 -4.55 6.76
N PHE A 801 -11.68 -3.21 6.78
CA PHE A 801 -12.42 -2.42 5.78
C PHE A 801 -11.61 -2.14 4.51
N ALA A 802 -10.29 -2.19 4.58
CA ALA A 802 -9.41 -2.04 3.42
C ALA A 802 -9.13 -3.38 2.74
N LYS A 803 -8.94 -4.43 3.52
CA LYS A 803 -8.62 -5.78 3.07
C LYS A 803 -9.65 -6.75 3.62
N LEU A 804 -10.29 -7.52 2.74
CA LEU A 804 -11.36 -8.45 3.13
C LEU A 804 -10.86 -9.47 4.16
N ASP A 805 -11.58 -9.56 5.27
CA ASP A 805 -11.42 -10.62 6.24
C ASP A 805 -11.91 -11.96 5.64
N GLN A 806 -10.98 -12.78 5.21
CA GLN A 806 -11.30 -14.06 4.57
C GLN A 806 -11.75 -15.14 5.56
N ASN A 807 -11.41 -14.97 6.85
CA ASN A 807 -11.71 -15.98 7.88
C ASN A 807 -13.15 -15.91 8.41
N GLY A 808 -13.70 -14.73 8.52
CA GLY A 808 -15.08 -14.51 8.99
C GLY A 808 -16.00 -14.06 7.88
N VAL A 809 -15.81 -12.82 7.39
CA VAL A 809 -16.63 -12.24 6.31
C VAL A 809 -16.54 -13.06 5.03
N GLY A 810 -15.34 -13.51 4.68
CA GLY A 810 -15.12 -14.34 3.51
C GLY A 810 -15.87 -15.67 3.55
N LYS A 811 -16.03 -16.27 4.70
CA LYS A 811 -16.87 -17.49 4.87
C LYS A 811 -18.32 -17.21 4.56
N LEU A 812 -18.85 -16.07 4.98
CA LEU A 812 -20.21 -15.66 4.66
C LEU A 812 -20.39 -15.41 3.16
N VAL A 813 -19.43 -14.77 2.51
CA VAL A 813 -19.45 -14.54 1.06
C VAL A 813 -19.45 -15.88 0.31
N LYS A 814 -18.56 -16.78 0.68
CA LYS A 814 -18.49 -18.14 0.08
C LYS A 814 -19.78 -18.92 0.28
N MET A 815 -20.30 -18.91 1.49
CA MET A 815 -21.56 -19.59 1.83
C MET A 815 -22.72 -19.03 0.99
N ALA A 816 -22.84 -17.71 0.90
CA ALA A 816 -23.91 -17.08 0.13
C ALA A 816 -23.80 -17.38 -1.37
N ALA A 817 -22.58 -17.39 -1.90
CA ALA A 817 -22.32 -17.74 -3.31
C ALA A 817 -22.75 -19.19 -3.60
N GLU A 818 -22.35 -20.14 -2.78
CA GLU A 818 -22.69 -21.56 -2.93
C GLU A 818 -24.20 -21.81 -2.76
N LYS A 819 -24.81 -21.26 -1.73
CA LYS A 819 -26.26 -21.37 -1.47
C LYS A 819 -27.10 -20.71 -2.56
N GLY A 820 -26.71 -19.53 -3.00
CA GLY A 820 -27.43 -18.82 -4.06
C GLY A 820 -27.42 -19.60 -5.36
N ARG A 821 -26.28 -20.12 -5.77
CA ARG A 821 -26.14 -20.92 -7.00
C ARG A 821 -26.76 -22.31 -6.88
N ALA A 822 -26.92 -22.86 -5.69
CA ALA A 822 -27.68 -24.08 -5.49
C ALA A 822 -29.16 -23.89 -5.84
N THR A 823 -29.73 -22.73 -5.57
CA THR A 823 -31.12 -22.37 -5.94
C THR A 823 -31.23 -21.90 -7.40
N ARG A 824 -30.27 -21.10 -7.86
CA ARG A 824 -30.26 -20.50 -9.19
C ARG A 824 -28.87 -20.66 -9.81
N LYS A 825 -28.70 -21.62 -10.72
CA LYS A 825 -27.39 -21.99 -11.30
C LYS A 825 -26.69 -20.83 -12.03
N ASP A 826 -27.46 -19.97 -12.67
CA ASP A 826 -27.00 -18.84 -13.46
C ASP A 826 -26.98 -17.54 -12.65
N LEU A 827 -27.06 -17.60 -11.34
CA LEU A 827 -27.02 -16.46 -10.45
C LEU A 827 -25.71 -15.67 -10.65
N LYS A 828 -25.85 -14.42 -11.05
CA LYS A 828 -24.73 -13.51 -11.21
C LYS A 828 -24.28 -13.01 -9.84
N LEU A 829 -22.99 -13.10 -9.59
CA LEU A 829 -22.37 -12.73 -8.32
C LEU A 829 -21.30 -11.67 -8.54
N GLY A 830 -21.35 -10.63 -7.76
CA GLY A 830 -20.35 -9.57 -7.78
C GLY A 830 -20.07 -9.01 -6.38
N ILE A 831 -19.04 -8.19 -6.29
CA ILE A 831 -18.67 -7.47 -5.07
C ILE A 831 -18.55 -5.99 -5.41
N CYS A 832 -19.05 -5.12 -4.54
CA CYS A 832 -19.05 -3.68 -4.76
C CYS A 832 -18.55 -2.84 -3.56
N GLY A 833 -18.13 -3.48 -2.48
CA GLY A 833 -17.51 -2.78 -1.34
C GLY A 833 -16.11 -2.26 -1.68
N GLU A 834 -15.49 -1.56 -0.75
CA GLU A 834 -14.12 -1.03 -0.88
C GLU A 834 -13.09 -2.14 -1.23
N HIS A 835 -13.38 -3.37 -0.86
CA HIS A 835 -12.54 -4.54 -1.12
C HIS A 835 -12.42 -4.89 -2.61
N GLY A 836 -13.33 -4.44 -3.46
CA GLY A 836 -13.31 -4.75 -4.89
C GLY A 836 -12.08 -4.24 -5.66
N GLY A 837 -11.34 -3.32 -5.10
CA GLY A 837 -10.08 -2.80 -5.64
C GLY A 837 -8.81 -3.30 -4.92
N ASP A 838 -8.96 -4.10 -3.88
CA ASP A 838 -7.81 -4.67 -3.14
C ASP A 838 -7.36 -5.98 -3.79
N PRO A 839 -6.07 -6.11 -4.16
CA PRO A 839 -5.57 -7.30 -4.87
C PRO A 839 -5.85 -8.63 -4.18
N SER A 840 -5.65 -8.71 -2.86
CA SER A 840 -5.90 -9.95 -2.11
C SER A 840 -7.38 -10.33 -2.07
N SER A 841 -8.24 -9.33 -1.98
CA SER A 841 -9.69 -9.51 -2.00
C SER A 841 -10.20 -9.92 -3.39
N VAL A 842 -9.61 -9.35 -4.45
CA VAL A 842 -9.90 -9.75 -5.83
C VAL A 842 -9.51 -11.21 -6.07
N GLU A 843 -8.36 -11.64 -5.58
CA GLU A 843 -7.92 -13.04 -5.66
C GLU A 843 -8.92 -13.96 -4.95
N PHE A 844 -9.38 -13.60 -3.76
CA PHE A 844 -10.42 -14.32 -3.04
C PHE A 844 -11.74 -14.41 -3.85
N CYS A 845 -12.18 -13.32 -4.46
CA CYS A 845 -13.36 -13.30 -5.32
C CYS A 845 -13.23 -14.24 -6.52
N HIS A 846 -12.05 -14.31 -7.11
CA HIS A 846 -11.75 -15.28 -8.16
C HIS A 846 -11.87 -16.72 -7.66
N GLN A 847 -11.30 -17.03 -6.50
CA GLN A 847 -11.33 -18.37 -5.89
C GLN A 847 -12.75 -18.82 -5.54
N VAL A 848 -13.59 -17.92 -5.06
CA VAL A 848 -15.00 -18.19 -4.73
C VAL A 848 -15.87 -18.33 -5.98
N GLY A 849 -15.39 -17.86 -7.12
CA GLY A 849 -16.09 -17.98 -8.40
C GLY A 849 -17.10 -16.86 -8.65
N LEU A 850 -16.85 -15.66 -8.15
CA LEU A 850 -17.65 -14.49 -8.51
C LEU A 850 -17.51 -14.16 -10.00
N ASN A 851 -18.50 -13.49 -10.56
CA ASN A 851 -18.50 -13.08 -11.97
C ASN A 851 -17.74 -11.78 -12.18
N TYR A 852 -17.84 -10.84 -11.24
CA TYR A 852 -17.18 -9.54 -11.35
C TYR A 852 -16.77 -8.98 -9.98
N VAL A 853 -15.83 -8.05 -10.03
CA VAL A 853 -15.51 -7.14 -8.93
C VAL A 853 -15.83 -5.72 -9.39
N SER A 854 -16.20 -4.85 -8.46
CA SER A 854 -16.51 -3.44 -8.74
C SER A 854 -15.74 -2.55 -7.77
N CYS A 855 -15.10 -1.52 -8.28
CA CYS A 855 -14.24 -0.63 -7.50
C CYS A 855 -14.31 0.81 -8.02
N SER A 856 -13.69 1.73 -7.30
CA SER A 856 -13.59 3.13 -7.75
C SER A 856 -12.87 3.21 -9.10
N PRO A 857 -13.12 4.25 -9.92
CA PRO A 857 -12.58 4.35 -11.27
C PRO A 857 -11.06 4.17 -11.37
N PHE A 858 -10.30 4.81 -10.49
CA PHE A 858 -8.82 4.73 -10.51
C PHE A 858 -8.25 3.38 -10.07
N ARG A 859 -9.06 2.54 -9.42
CA ARG A 859 -8.65 1.18 -9.01
C ARG A 859 -8.95 0.12 -10.08
N VAL A 860 -9.64 0.48 -11.14
CA VAL A 860 -9.99 -0.46 -12.23
C VAL A 860 -8.76 -1.15 -12.82
N PRO A 861 -7.67 -0.46 -13.18
CA PRO A 861 -6.47 -1.13 -13.68
C PRO A 861 -5.85 -2.10 -12.66
N ILE A 862 -5.83 -1.73 -11.38
CA ILE A 862 -5.32 -2.56 -10.29
C ILE A 862 -6.15 -3.85 -10.20
N ALA A 863 -7.46 -3.74 -10.22
CA ALA A 863 -8.37 -4.88 -10.17
C ALA A 863 -8.24 -5.79 -11.40
N ARG A 864 -8.07 -5.23 -12.58
CA ARG A 864 -7.84 -5.98 -13.84
C ARG A 864 -6.55 -6.81 -13.74
N LEU A 865 -5.48 -6.20 -13.27
CA LEU A 865 -4.20 -6.90 -13.11
C LEU A 865 -4.29 -7.96 -12.02
N ALA A 866 -4.88 -7.65 -10.87
CA ALA A 866 -5.06 -8.61 -9.78
C ALA A 866 -5.93 -9.80 -10.20
N ALA A 867 -6.99 -9.58 -10.96
CA ALA A 867 -7.85 -10.63 -11.51
C ALA A 867 -7.07 -11.55 -12.47
N ALA A 868 -6.22 -10.98 -13.32
CA ALA A 868 -5.35 -11.75 -14.21
C ALA A 868 -4.33 -12.59 -13.43
N GLN A 869 -3.72 -12.01 -12.42
CA GLN A 869 -2.76 -12.71 -11.57
C GLN A 869 -3.42 -13.87 -10.82
N ALA A 870 -4.64 -13.69 -10.32
CA ALA A 870 -5.42 -14.75 -9.66
C ALA A 870 -5.70 -15.91 -10.62
N ALA A 871 -6.11 -15.62 -11.84
CA ALA A 871 -6.36 -16.63 -12.87
C ALA A 871 -5.09 -17.41 -13.26
N LEU A 872 -3.96 -16.71 -13.38
CA LEU A 872 -2.67 -17.33 -13.73
C LEU A 872 -2.12 -18.20 -12.59
N LYS A 873 -2.30 -17.79 -11.35
CA LYS A 873 -1.90 -18.59 -10.17
C LYS A 873 -2.71 -19.88 -10.05
N GLU A 874 -3.98 -19.88 -10.43
CA GLU A 874 -4.82 -21.08 -10.46
C GLU A 874 -4.32 -22.12 -11.47
N GLN A 875 -3.70 -21.68 -12.58
CA GLN A 875 -3.19 -22.55 -13.62
C GLN A 875 -1.78 -23.10 -13.33
N ALA A 876 -1.06 -22.49 -12.40
CA ALA A 876 0.27 -22.91 -12.00
C ALA A 876 0.22 -24.00 -10.92
#